data_789ecb96a0f2fdc4ea9c18a07b63a5c2
#
_entry.id   789ecb96a0f2fdc4ea9c18a07b63a5c2
#
_cell.length_a   1.000
_cell.length_b   1.000
_cell.length_c   1.000
_cell.angle_alpha   90.00
_cell.angle_beta   90.00
_cell.angle_gamma   90.00
#
_symmetry.space_group_name_H-M   'P 1'
#
loop_
_entity.id
_entity.type
_entity.pdbx_description
1 polymer ?
#
loop_
_entity_poly.entity_id
_entity_poly.type
_entity_poly.pdbx_seq_one_letter_code
_entity_poly.pdbx_strand_id
1 'polypeptide(L)'
;MKDFHYLSMMRLCYIMATCLAIFPMSVTAQTRANSDRGATKEAVTEEQLLAAARQIDIRIAKIYKKKGVSVPEDANDSVYLRRSFLLAVGRIPTVEEARVFLESDDPNKRVLIARYLMNSKGYKSYMANWLIDMLRVKENFANRRTAAPYMAWVRNAVAENKPFDDLTRELLSAQGAIWENGAVGYYIRDKGMPLDNMSNTMRLFLGTRMECAQCHDDPFEDWERMDFFRLAAFTNGQSEINKGPWNSVWRDMREAKTERTPLGRLMRFLGDEVFYGSVGGAGTGRIKLPNDYQYSDGDPGEWVSARTPHEKSFGKSMRMSKRRDDDDGLENFASWVTNDQNDRFTTVIVNRMWKRIIGTALFEPVDEYVPAEETTSPELTRYLVGLMKSLNYDLKAFQHALLLTRVYAFASSERELKPGEKPIFDGRKIQRMSAEQYWDSLVTLIAGNPDKLPTRGRSNAIYYGGKPVLVGELDMLQLQKEVLAIKSPKELKKYAQSLLSRIQNSSKSGNKQKMSMMMRSAGKRGALNGVVRASELPSPAPKGHVLQIFGQSDRNLLDSATKEANATQVLSMLNGQVEKLVVANQQAHIHKLSRGSVPDRIRALFFGILSRSPNESEMKLMKSEIAARGEAGYRNIISALINSREFIFVP
;
A
#
# COMPACT_ATOMS: atom_id res chain seq x y z
N MET A 1 12.76 -20.68 41.71
CA MET A 1 12.09 -19.48 41.16
C MET A 1 13.04 -18.45 40.49
N LYS A 2 14.37 -18.54 40.68
CA LYS A 2 15.35 -17.66 40.01
C LYS A 2 15.74 -18.09 38.58
N ASP A 3 15.62 -19.38 38.25
CA ASP A 3 16.03 -19.89 36.95
C ASP A 3 15.01 -19.73 35.83
N PHE A 4 13.75 -19.40 36.15
CA PHE A 4 12.70 -19.14 35.16
C PHE A 4 12.77 -17.75 34.51
N HIS A 5 13.32 -16.74 35.21
CA HIS A 5 13.51 -15.40 34.68
C HIS A 5 14.66 -15.31 33.65
N TYR A 6 15.72 -16.11 33.81
CA TYR A 6 16.84 -16.10 32.88
C TYR A 6 16.51 -16.72 31.52
N LEU A 7 15.65 -17.74 31.50
CA LEU A 7 15.17 -18.37 30.26
C LEU A 7 14.20 -17.48 29.47
N SER A 8 13.45 -16.63 30.13
CA SER A 8 12.54 -15.67 29.46
C SER A 8 13.32 -14.53 28.80
N MET A 9 14.35 -13.99 29.45
CA MET A 9 15.23 -12.97 28.85
C MET A 9 16.06 -13.51 27.67
N MET A 10 16.58 -14.74 27.78
CA MET A 10 17.30 -15.37 26.66
C MET A 10 16.42 -15.66 25.45
N ARG A 11 15.14 -15.98 25.64
CA ARG A 11 14.19 -16.17 24.49
C ARG A 11 13.85 -14.87 23.79
N LEU A 12 13.74 -13.75 24.49
CA LEU A 12 13.55 -12.42 23.89
C LEU A 12 14.83 -12.01 23.11
N CYS A 13 16.01 -12.26 23.65
CA CYS A 13 17.28 -12.03 22.97
C CYS A 13 17.50 -12.98 21.78
N TYR A 14 17.03 -14.25 21.86
CA TYR A 14 17.19 -15.20 20.75
C TYR A 14 16.28 -14.88 19.56
N ILE A 15 15.09 -14.37 19.79
CA ILE A 15 14.20 -13.86 18.71
C ILE A 15 14.79 -12.59 18.08
N MET A 16 15.55 -11.80 18.83
CA MET A 16 16.27 -10.63 18.30
C MET A 16 17.60 -10.98 17.59
N ALA A 17 18.30 -12.04 18.00
CA ALA A 17 19.62 -12.37 17.47
C ALA A 17 19.61 -13.17 16.15
N THR A 18 18.54 -13.89 15.83
CA THR A 18 18.46 -14.68 14.58
C THR A 18 18.14 -13.86 13.32
N CYS A 19 17.97 -12.54 13.42
CA CYS A 19 17.82 -11.65 12.26
C CYS A 19 19.13 -11.06 11.73
N LEU A 20 20.31 -11.42 12.27
CA LEU A 20 21.59 -10.75 11.95
C LEU A 20 22.58 -11.56 11.12
N ALA A 21 22.26 -12.74 10.66
CA ALA A 21 23.20 -13.53 9.87
C ALA A 21 22.54 -14.22 8.68
N ILE A 22 22.50 -13.55 7.53
CA ILE A 22 22.69 -14.13 6.19
C ILE A 22 22.98 -12.96 5.24
N PHE A 23 24.22 -12.86 4.79
CA PHE A 23 24.77 -11.97 3.76
C PHE A 23 25.09 -12.77 2.50
N PRO A 24 25.50 -12.12 1.41
CA PRO A 24 24.71 -11.57 0.30
C PRO A 24 25.08 -12.22 -1.03
N MET A 25 24.30 -12.04 -2.06
CA MET A 25 24.78 -12.07 -3.44
C MET A 25 24.41 -10.77 -4.12
N SER A 26 25.46 -10.04 -4.45
CA SER A 26 25.46 -8.79 -5.19
C SER A 26 24.99 -8.99 -6.62
N VAL A 27 23.94 -8.28 -7.00
CA VAL A 27 23.63 -7.98 -8.40
C VAL A 27 23.91 -6.49 -8.59
N THR A 28 25.02 -6.22 -9.25
CA THR A 28 25.38 -4.87 -9.70
C THR A 28 24.48 -4.47 -10.86
N ALA A 29 23.48 -3.65 -10.59
CA ALA A 29 22.80 -2.84 -11.59
C ALA A 29 23.48 -1.46 -11.60
N GLN A 30 24.10 -1.12 -12.71
CA GLN A 30 24.65 0.22 -12.95
C GLN A 30 23.50 1.22 -13.05
N THR A 31 23.26 1.96 -11.97
CA THR A 31 22.54 3.23 -12.01
C THR A 31 23.57 4.34 -12.15
N ARG A 32 23.50 5.06 -13.26
CA ARG A 32 24.23 6.31 -13.43
C ARG A 32 23.68 7.34 -12.44
N ALA A 33 24.63 7.93 -11.77
CA ALA A 33 24.54 8.87 -10.67
C ALA A 33 23.73 10.13 -10.98
N ASN A 34 22.93 10.54 -10.00
CA ASN A 34 22.84 11.95 -9.65
C ASN A 34 23.54 12.14 -8.30
N SER A 35 24.79 12.55 -8.38
CA SER A 35 25.66 12.88 -7.25
C SER A 35 25.44 14.35 -6.89
N ASP A 36 24.66 14.60 -5.82
CA ASP A 36 24.86 15.82 -5.03
C ASP A 36 24.23 15.77 -3.61
N ARG A 37 23.97 14.58 -3.08
CA ARG A 37 23.67 14.42 -1.64
C ARG A 37 24.47 13.27 -1.03
N GLY A 38 25.79 13.35 -1.18
CA GLY A 38 26.74 12.41 -0.60
C GLY A 38 27.08 12.71 0.86
N ALA A 39 26.09 12.80 1.74
CA ALA A 39 26.28 12.60 3.15
C ALA A 39 25.65 11.25 3.52
N THR A 40 26.41 10.33 4.10
CA THR A 40 25.90 9.14 4.74
C THR A 40 24.82 9.57 5.71
N LYS A 41 23.55 9.33 5.36
CA LYS A 41 22.40 9.68 6.21
C LYS A 41 22.56 8.90 7.51
N GLU A 42 22.82 9.58 8.61
CA GLU A 42 22.80 8.94 9.93
C GLU A 42 21.41 8.31 10.14
N ALA A 43 21.41 7.08 10.60
CA ALA A 43 20.16 6.38 10.92
C ALA A 43 19.48 7.12 12.07
N VAL A 44 18.18 7.42 11.92
CA VAL A 44 17.37 8.05 12.97
C VAL A 44 17.40 7.20 14.22
N THR A 45 17.84 7.78 15.34
CA THR A 45 17.95 7.07 16.62
C THR A 45 16.60 7.00 17.34
N GLU A 46 16.43 6.01 18.21
CA GLU A 46 15.23 5.90 19.04
C GLU A 46 15.07 7.10 19.99
N GLU A 47 16.17 7.65 20.47
CA GLU A 47 16.17 8.84 21.30
C GLU A 47 15.58 10.05 20.57
N GLN A 48 15.95 10.25 19.31
CA GLN A 48 15.37 11.28 18.45
C GLN A 48 13.87 11.08 18.24
N LEU A 49 13.41 9.84 18.05
CA LEU A 49 11.99 9.52 17.92
C LEU A 49 11.21 9.77 19.21
N LEU A 50 11.77 9.40 20.36
CA LEU A 50 11.17 9.69 21.66
C LEU A 50 11.12 11.20 21.95
N ALA A 51 12.15 11.94 21.58
CA ALA A 51 12.16 13.41 21.68
C ALA A 51 11.07 14.03 20.79
N ALA A 52 10.93 13.55 19.55
CA ALA A 52 9.87 13.99 18.64
C ALA A 52 8.48 13.69 19.20
N ALA A 53 8.26 12.49 19.74
CA ALA A 53 7.00 12.10 20.36
C ALA A 53 6.63 13.02 21.53
N ARG A 54 7.58 13.33 22.44
CA ARG A 54 7.38 14.28 23.53
C ARG A 54 6.98 15.67 23.04
N GLN A 55 7.58 16.14 21.96
CA GLN A 55 7.26 17.44 21.36
C GLN A 55 5.86 17.47 20.75
N ILE A 56 5.37 16.36 20.21
CA ILE A 56 3.98 16.21 19.77
C ILE A 56 3.05 16.29 20.98
N ASP A 57 3.32 15.53 22.04
CA ASP A 57 2.48 15.46 23.23
C ASP A 57 2.38 16.82 23.95
N ILE A 58 3.48 17.60 24.00
CA ILE A 58 3.47 18.98 24.55
C ILE A 58 2.48 19.85 23.77
N ARG A 59 2.42 19.75 22.44
CA ARG A 59 1.51 20.55 21.61
C ARG A 59 0.06 20.10 21.77
N ILE A 60 -0.18 18.81 21.90
CA ILE A 60 -1.50 18.26 22.21
C ILE A 60 -1.97 18.74 23.59
N ALA A 61 -1.11 18.72 24.61
CA ALA A 61 -1.45 19.23 25.95
C ALA A 61 -1.82 20.72 25.92
N LYS A 62 -1.18 21.54 25.08
CA LYS A 62 -1.58 22.94 24.86
C LYS A 62 -2.99 23.07 24.29
N ILE A 63 -3.40 22.17 23.39
CA ILE A 63 -4.76 22.15 22.84
C ILE A 63 -5.77 21.91 23.96
N TYR A 64 -5.53 20.91 24.81
CA TYR A 64 -6.42 20.61 25.95
C TYR A 64 -6.52 21.79 26.90
N LYS A 65 -5.38 22.39 27.28
CA LYS A 65 -5.37 23.58 28.13
C LYS A 65 -6.16 24.74 27.52
N LYS A 66 -5.98 25.01 26.22
CA LYS A 66 -6.71 26.09 25.51
C LYS A 66 -8.20 25.82 25.42
N LYS A 67 -8.61 24.57 25.33
CA LYS A 67 -10.02 24.15 25.21
C LYS A 67 -10.69 23.85 26.55
N GLY A 68 -9.95 23.88 27.66
CA GLY A 68 -10.47 23.53 28.97
C GLY A 68 -10.88 22.06 29.12
N VAL A 69 -10.23 21.16 28.36
CA VAL A 69 -10.52 19.72 28.35
C VAL A 69 -9.48 18.98 29.19
N SER A 70 -9.91 18.00 30.00
CA SER A 70 -9.01 17.12 30.74
C SER A 70 -8.19 16.23 29.80
N VAL A 71 -6.98 15.87 30.20
CA VAL A 71 -6.16 14.89 29.49
C VAL A 71 -6.86 13.53 29.55
N PRO A 72 -7.05 12.85 28.40
CA PRO A 72 -7.67 11.52 28.40
C PRO A 72 -6.85 10.48 29.18
N GLU A 73 -7.52 9.43 29.63
CA GLU A 73 -6.88 8.28 30.24
C GLU A 73 -6.11 7.46 29.19
N ASP A 74 -5.04 6.81 29.63
CA ASP A 74 -4.29 5.90 28.78
C ASP A 74 -5.08 4.58 28.57
N ALA A 75 -5.03 4.03 27.38
CA ALA A 75 -5.55 2.70 27.10
C ALA A 75 -4.80 1.64 27.91
N ASN A 76 -5.53 0.63 28.37
CA ASN A 76 -4.90 -0.53 28.97
C ASN A 76 -3.99 -1.27 27.97
N ASP A 77 -3.12 -2.12 28.46
CA ASP A 77 -2.10 -2.77 27.63
C ASP A 77 -2.67 -3.70 26.56
N SER A 78 -3.83 -4.32 26.79
CA SER A 78 -4.45 -5.19 25.78
C SER A 78 -5.01 -4.39 24.60
N VAL A 79 -5.64 -3.26 24.88
CA VAL A 79 -6.12 -2.31 23.85
C VAL A 79 -4.94 -1.70 23.08
N TYR A 80 -3.90 -1.25 23.80
CA TYR A 80 -2.68 -0.70 23.19
C TYR A 80 -2.02 -1.73 22.26
N LEU A 81 -1.81 -2.95 22.73
CA LEU A 81 -1.19 -4.03 21.96
C LEU A 81 -1.97 -4.31 20.67
N ARG A 82 -3.28 -4.57 20.81
CA ARG A 82 -4.16 -4.90 19.68
C ARG A 82 -4.16 -3.78 18.65
N ARG A 83 -4.30 -2.53 19.10
CA ARG A 83 -4.24 -1.33 18.25
C ARG A 83 -2.91 -1.25 17.51
N SER A 84 -1.80 -1.48 18.20
CA SER A 84 -0.46 -1.38 17.62
C SER A 84 -0.24 -2.42 16.51
N PHE A 85 -0.68 -3.66 16.71
CA PHE A 85 -0.62 -4.67 15.66
C PHE A 85 -1.50 -4.34 14.47
N LEU A 86 -2.73 -3.92 14.68
CA LEU A 86 -3.66 -3.59 13.59
C LEU A 86 -3.17 -2.39 12.77
N LEU A 87 -2.59 -1.37 13.39
CA LEU A 87 -2.17 -0.15 12.70
C LEU A 87 -0.75 -0.23 12.10
N ALA A 88 0.16 -0.98 12.72
CA ALA A 88 1.51 -1.11 12.21
C ALA A 88 1.67 -2.26 11.20
N VAL A 89 1.04 -3.42 11.46
CA VAL A 89 1.24 -4.63 10.65
C VAL A 89 -0.04 -5.20 10.03
N GLY A 90 -1.21 -4.59 10.28
CA GLY A 90 -2.48 -4.92 9.65
C GLY A 90 -3.12 -6.24 10.10
N ARG A 91 -2.78 -6.75 11.28
CA ARG A 91 -3.31 -7.99 11.86
C ARG A 91 -3.40 -7.93 13.37
N ILE A 92 -4.14 -8.83 13.97
CA ILE A 92 -4.09 -9.07 15.43
C ILE A 92 -2.76 -9.73 15.82
N PRO A 93 -2.28 -9.59 17.08
CA PRO A 93 -1.16 -10.36 17.58
C PRO A 93 -1.46 -11.85 17.61
N THR A 94 -0.44 -12.69 17.46
CA THR A 94 -0.54 -14.12 17.80
C THR A 94 -0.67 -14.29 19.32
N VAL A 95 -1.09 -15.48 19.76
CA VAL A 95 -1.15 -15.79 21.21
C VAL A 95 0.18 -15.57 21.91
N GLU A 96 1.28 -15.97 21.26
CA GLU A 96 2.62 -15.81 21.82
C GLU A 96 3.02 -14.34 21.91
N GLU A 97 2.79 -13.56 20.85
CA GLU A 97 3.07 -12.11 20.86
C GLU A 97 2.23 -11.39 21.94
N ALA A 98 0.96 -11.77 22.08
CA ALA A 98 0.09 -11.19 23.11
C ALA A 98 0.56 -11.57 24.52
N ARG A 99 0.90 -12.83 24.76
CA ARG A 99 1.40 -13.31 26.04
C ARG A 99 2.68 -12.61 26.47
N VAL A 100 3.69 -12.59 25.59
CA VAL A 100 4.99 -11.96 25.88
C VAL A 100 4.83 -10.49 26.28
N PHE A 101 3.95 -9.76 25.63
CA PHE A 101 3.72 -8.35 25.94
C PHE A 101 2.92 -8.16 27.23
N LEU A 102 1.81 -8.90 27.39
CA LEU A 102 0.88 -8.71 28.50
C LEU A 102 1.42 -9.22 29.84
N GLU A 103 2.25 -10.28 29.81
CA GLU A 103 2.90 -10.83 30.98
C GLU A 103 4.25 -10.14 31.33
N SER A 104 4.68 -9.16 30.52
CA SER A 104 5.91 -8.40 30.78
C SER A 104 5.66 -7.28 31.80
N ASP A 105 6.55 -7.19 32.79
CA ASP A 105 6.61 -6.10 33.76
C ASP A 105 7.56 -4.97 33.34
N ASP A 106 8.14 -5.03 32.13
CA ASP A 106 9.07 -4.02 31.64
C ASP A 106 8.33 -2.69 31.41
N PRO A 107 8.74 -1.59 32.08
CA PRO A 107 8.12 -0.29 31.91
C PRO A 107 8.23 0.26 30.48
N ASN A 108 9.19 -0.22 29.70
CA ASN A 108 9.42 0.18 28.33
C ASN A 108 8.73 -0.74 27.31
N LYS A 109 7.90 -1.70 27.73
CA LYS A 109 7.29 -2.69 26.82
C LYS A 109 6.54 -2.07 25.62
N ARG A 110 5.94 -0.88 25.79
CA ARG A 110 5.26 -0.15 24.70
C ARG A 110 6.25 0.40 23.67
N VAL A 111 7.43 0.84 24.08
CA VAL A 111 8.52 1.25 23.18
C VAL A 111 9.08 0.04 22.45
N LEU A 112 9.31 -1.06 23.18
CA LEU A 112 9.86 -2.29 22.62
C LEU A 112 8.93 -2.90 21.57
N ILE A 113 7.63 -2.95 21.82
CA ILE A 113 6.66 -3.48 20.84
C ILE A 113 6.55 -2.59 19.61
N ALA A 114 6.57 -1.26 19.75
CA ALA A 114 6.58 -0.35 18.62
C ALA A 114 7.81 -0.60 17.72
N ARG A 115 9.00 -0.69 18.32
CA ARG A 115 10.24 -1.02 17.61
C ARG A 115 10.17 -2.37 16.90
N TYR A 116 9.67 -3.41 17.59
CA TYR A 116 9.49 -4.75 17.01
C TYR A 116 8.60 -4.71 15.77
N LEU A 117 7.42 -4.07 15.88
CA LEU A 117 6.46 -3.98 14.80
C LEU A 117 7.02 -3.22 13.58
N MET A 118 7.65 -2.08 13.82
CA MET A 118 8.21 -1.24 12.76
C MET A 118 9.35 -1.91 11.99
N ASN A 119 10.04 -2.89 12.58
CA ASN A 119 11.11 -3.65 11.92
C ASN A 119 10.65 -5.00 11.36
N SER A 120 9.37 -5.34 11.48
CA SER A 120 8.81 -6.63 11.06
C SER A 120 8.57 -6.71 9.54
N LYS A 121 8.51 -7.93 9.01
CA LYS A 121 8.01 -8.19 7.64
C LYS A 121 6.56 -7.77 7.48
N GLY A 122 5.78 -7.86 8.57
CA GLY A 122 4.39 -7.43 8.61
C GLY A 122 4.23 -5.96 8.30
N TYR A 123 5.07 -5.08 8.88
CA TYR A 123 5.10 -3.66 8.54
C TYR A 123 5.33 -3.43 7.05
N LYS A 124 6.39 -4.04 6.49
CA LYS A 124 6.72 -3.89 5.07
C LYS A 124 5.57 -4.30 4.16
N SER A 125 4.93 -5.42 4.47
CA SER A 125 3.79 -5.95 3.72
C SER A 125 2.56 -5.01 3.80
N TYR A 126 2.23 -4.55 5.01
CA TYR A 126 1.05 -3.71 5.23
C TYR A 126 1.25 -2.28 4.69
N MET A 127 2.44 -1.71 4.87
CA MET A 127 2.79 -0.39 4.33
C MET A 127 2.83 -0.40 2.79
N ALA A 128 3.40 -1.45 2.19
CA ALA A 128 3.39 -1.62 0.74
C ALA A 128 1.96 -1.71 0.20
N ASN A 129 1.07 -2.47 0.87
CA ASN A 129 -0.33 -2.55 0.45
C ASN A 129 -1.05 -1.20 0.54
N TRP A 130 -0.76 -0.40 1.59
CA TRP A 130 -1.31 0.94 1.72
C TRP A 130 -0.83 1.89 0.61
N LEU A 131 0.46 1.89 0.26
CA LEU A 131 0.99 2.68 -0.86
C LEU A 131 0.43 2.19 -2.21
N ILE A 132 0.32 0.88 -2.41
CA ILE A 132 -0.29 0.27 -3.60
C ILE A 132 -1.75 0.72 -3.77
N ASP A 133 -2.50 0.82 -2.65
CA ASP A 133 -3.87 1.33 -2.65
C ASP A 133 -3.91 2.83 -2.96
N MET A 134 -3.11 3.64 -2.27
CA MET A 134 -2.97 5.07 -2.48
C MET A 134 -2.57 5.41 -3.93
N LEU A 135 -1.66 4.65 -4.53
CA LEU A 135 -1.24 4.78 -5.93
C LEU A 135 -2.21 4.10 -6.92
N ARG A 136 -3.34 3.58 -6.47
CA ARG A 136 -4.38 2.93 -7.27
C ARG A 136 -3.87 1.77 -8.12
N VAL A 137 -2.86 1.01 -7.64
CA VAL A 137 -2.24 -0.09 -8.40
C VAL A 137 -3.12 -1.33 -8.37
N LYS A 138 -3.67 -1.73 -9.50
CA LYS A 138 -4.43 -2.97 -9.69
C LYS A 138 -3.52 -4.12 -10.09
N GLU A 139 -4.05 -5.35 -10.06
CA GLU A 139 -3.37 -6.54 -10.55
C GLU A 139 -3.03 -6.42 -12.04
N ASN A 140 -3.98 -5.87 -12.82
CA ASN A 140 -3.84 -5.67 -14.25
C ASN A 140 -4.27 -4.26 -14.63
N PHE A 141 -3.62 -3.71 -15.64
CA PHE A 141 -4.05 -2.48 -16.29
C PHE A 141 -5.35 -2.69 -17.08
N ALA A 142 -5.99 -1.61 -17.52
CA ALA A 142 -7.27 -1.66 -18.24
C ALA A 142 -7.25 -2.57 -19.47
N ASN A 143 -6.11 -2.73 -20.12
CA ASN A 143 -5.88 -3.60 -21.29
C ASN A 143 -5.53 -5.05 -20.91
N ARG A 144 -5.78 -5.47 -19.67
CA ARG A 144 -5.49 -6.80 -19.10
C ARG A 144 -4.00 -7.15 -18.98
N ARG A 145 -3.11 -6.18 -19.06
CA ARG A 145 -1.67 -6.39 -18.83
C ARG A 145 -1.37 -6.44 -17.34
N THR A 146 -0.31 -7.21 -17.05
CA THR A 146 0.13 -7.31 -15.66
C THR A 146 0.73 -6.00 -15.17
N ALA A 147 0.34 -5.60 -13.97
CA ALA A 147 0.97 -4.51 -13.22
C ALA A 147 2.03 -5.04 -12.23
N ALA A 148 2.43 -6.31 -12.35
CA ALA A 148 3.36 -6.96 -11.43
C ALA A 148 4.68 -6.20 -11.25
N PRO A 149 5.35 -5.67 -12.29
CA PRO A 149 6.58 -4.88 -12.11
C PRO A 149 6.34 -3.60 -11.31
N TYR A 150 5.21 -2.92 -11.53
CA TYR A 150 4.86 -1.73 -10.76
C TYR A 150 4.61 -2.05 -9.29
N MET A 151 3.86 -3.12 -9.02
CA MET A 151 3.64 -3.58 -7.65
C MET A 151 4.95 -4.00 -6.98
N ALA A 152 5.86 -4.65 -7.71
CA ALA A 152 7.18 -5.02 -7.21
C ALA A 152 8.02 -3.78 -6.89
N TRP A 153 7.99 -2.76 -7.73
CA TRP A 153 8.69 -1.50 -7.51
C TRP A 153 8.22 -0.82 -6.20
N VAL A 154 6.90 -0.71 -5.98
CA VAL A 154 6.35 -0.16 -4.72
C VAL A 154 6.78 -0.98 -3.50
N ARG A 155 6.75 -2.32 -3.60
CA ARG A 155 7.18 -3.20 -2.50
C ARG A 155 8.67 -3.05 -2.19
N ASN A 156 9.51 -2.94 -3.21
CA ASN A 156 10.95 -2.73 -3.05
C ASN A 156 11.23 -1.36 -2.42
N ALA A 157 10.56 -0.30 -2.86
CA ALA A 157 10.68 1.02 -2.25
C ALA A 157 10.38 1.00 -0.74
N VAL A 158 9.34 0.28 -0.31
CA VAL A 158 9.04 0.10 1.12
C VAL A 158 10.06 -0.79 1.82
N ALA A 159 10.51 -1.87 1.17
CA ALA A 159 11.50 -2.78 1.76
C ALA A 159 12.84 -2.10 2.00
N GLU A 160 13.23 -1.20 1.11
CA GLU A 160 14.45 -0.36 1.17
C GLU A 160 14.26 0.90 2.03
N ASN A 161 13.06 1.13 2.53
CA ASN A 161 12.68 2.35 3.26
C ASN A 161 13.01 3.62 2.47
N LYS A 162 12.68 3.64 1.17
CA LYS A 162 12.93 4.78 0.29
C LYS A 162 12.18 6.02 0.81
N PRO A 163 12.84 7.18 0.91
CA PRO A 163 12.19 8.44 1.25
C PRO A 163 11.00 8.75 0.35
N PHE A 164 9.93 9.29 0.90
CA PHE A 164 8.69 9.49 0.15
C PHE A 164 8.82 10.55 -0.96
N ASP A 165 9.65 11.55 -0.76
CA ASP A 165 9.99 12.54 -1.80
C ASP A 165 10.76 11.91 -2.95
N ASP A 166 11.75 11.06 -2.67
CA ASP A 166 12.50 10.32 -3.68
C ASP A 166 11.59 9.31 -4.43
N LEU A 167 10.73 8.58 -3.68
CA LEU A 167 9.73 7.69 -4.28
C LEU A 167 8.82 8.45 -5.25
N THR A 168 8.32 9.60 -4.83
CA THR A 168 7.42 10.43 -5.64
C THR A 168 8.14 11.01 -6.85
N ARG A 169 9.39 11.46 -6.68
CA ARG A 169 10.20 11.99 -7.80
C ARG A 169 10.47 10.92 -8.85
N GLU A 170 10.92 9.73 -8.44
CA GLU A 170 11.11 8.61 -9.37
C GLU A 170 9.82 8.22 -10.09
N LEU A 171 8.69 8.28 -9.38
CA LEU A 171 7.38 7.95 -9.95
C LEU A 171 6.96 8.96 -11.02
N LEU A 172 7.09 10.25 -10.73
CA LEU A 172 6.64 11.34 -11.60
C LEU A 172 7.60 11.61 -12.76
N SER A 173 8.88 11.26 -12.63
CA SER A 173 9.85 11.34 -13.74
C SER A 173 10.03 10.03 -14.50
N ALA A 174 9.24 8.99 -14.19
CA ALA A 174 9.44 7.65 -14.72
C ALA A 174 9.26 7.57 -16.23
N GLN A 175 10.26 7.03 -16.90
CA GLN A 175 10.29 6.77 -18.34
C GLN A 175 10.86 5.38 -18.64
N GLY A 176 10.66 4.91 -19.87
CA GLY A 176 11.18 3.63 -20.35
C GLY A 176 10.16 2.50 -20.29
N ALA A 177 10.65 1.30 -20.15
CA ALA A 177 9.86 0.08 -20.14
C ALA A 177 9.53 -0.38 -18.72
N ILE A 178 8.31 -0.87 -18.52
CA ILE A 178 7.82 -1.28 -17.17
C ILE A 178 8.66 -2.42 -16.57
N TRP A 179 9.24 -3.28 -17.39
CA TRP A 179 10.10 -4.38 -16.92
C TRP A 179 11.50 -3.91 -16.51
N GLU A 180 11.94 -2.75 -16.99
CA GLU A 180 13.18 -2.10 -16.60
C GLU A 180 12.98 -1.13 -15.43
N ASN A 181 11.92 -0.34 -15.52
CA ASN A 181 11.54 0.64 -14.52
C ASN A 181 10.07 0.47 -14.12
N GLY A 182 9.81 -0.21 -13.01
CA GLY A 182 8.44 -0.47 -12.55
C GLY A 182 7.63 0.80 -12.26
N ALA A 183 8.26 1.92 -11.94
CA ALA A 183 7.61 3.20 -11.67
C ALA A 183 6.80 3.72 -12.88
N VAL A 184 7.19 3.37 -14.10
CA VAL A 184 6.48 3.67 -15.35
C VAL A 184 5.02 3.19 -15.33
N GLY A 185 4.72 2.19 -14.51
CA GLY A 185 3.36 1.70 -14.29
C GLY A 185 2.37 2.77 -13.84
N TYR A 186 2.84 3.86 -13.23
CA TYR A 186 2.03 5.01 -12.85
C TYR A 186 1.35 5.66 -14.06
N TYR A 187 2.09 5.88 -15.12
CA TYR A 187 1.57 6.46 -16.37
C TYR A 187 0.83 5.42 -17.23
N ILE A 188 1.31 4.16 -17.25
CA ILE A 188 0.64 3.09 -18.00
C ILE A 188 -0.77 2.84 -17.46
N ARG A 189 -0.98 3.04 -16.17
CA ARG A 189 -2.29 2.89 -15.54
C ARG A 189 -3.35 3.80 -16.16
N ASP A 190 -3.02 5.06 -16.39
CA ASP A 190 -3.91 6.09 -16.94
C ASP A 190 -3.56 6.40 -18.40
N LYS A 191 -2.99 5.41 -19.13
CA LYS A 191 -2.53 5.58 -20.50
C LYS A 191 -3.64 6.06 -21.43
N GLY A 192 -3.38 7.16 -22.12
CA GLY A 192 -4.37 7.83 -23.00
C GLY A 192 -5.31 8.78 -22.26
N MET A 193 -5.15 8.96 -20.95
CA MET A 193 -5.95 9.86 -20.12
C MET A 193 -5.03 10.84 -19.34
N PRO A 194 -4.33 11.74 -20.03
CA PRO A 194 -3.37 12.64 -19.38
C PRO A 194 -4.03 13.62 -18.40
N LEU A 195 -5.26 14.03 -18.68
CA LEU A 195 -6.04 14.93 -17.81
C LEU A 195 -6.37 14.23 -16.48
N ASP A 196 -6.90 13.01 -16.54
CA ASP A 196 -7.20 12.22 -15.33
C ASP A 196 -5.93 11.89 -14.53
N ASN A 197 -4.82 11.59 -15.23
CA ASN A 197 -3.55 11.33 -14.56
C ASN A 197 -3.08 12.58 -13.81
N MET A 198 -3.17 13.78 -14.42
CA MET A 198 -2.78 15.03 -13.77
C MET A 198 -3.70 15.37 -12.60
N SER A 199 -5.03 15.31 -12.76
CA SER A 199 -5.99 15.52 -11.65
C SER A 199 -5.67 14.61 -10.46
N ASN A 200 -5.46 13.31 -10.71
CA ASN A 200 -5.11 12.38 -9.66
C ASN A 200 -3.75 12.68 -9.03
N THR A 201 -2.77 13.13 -9.80
CA THR A 201 -1.44 13.51 -9.30
C THR A 201 -1.53 14.69 -8.33
N MET A 202 -2.23 15.74 -8.73
CA MET A 202 -2.41 16.93 -7.92
C MET A 202 -3.17 16.62 -6.63
N ARG A 203 -4.24 15.85 -6.72
CA ARG A 203 -5.04 15.43 -5.58
C ARG A 203 -4.27 14.52 -4.64
N LEU A 204 -3.49 13.58 -5.17
CA LEU A 204 -2.75 12.60 -4.38
C LEU A 204 -1.60 13.22 -3.60
N PHE A 205 -0.76 14.02 -4.28
CA PHE A 205 0.49 14.52 -3.71
C PHE A 205 0.38 15.93 -3.16
N LEU A 206 -0.49 16.77 -3.73
CA LEU A 206 -0.62 18.17 -3.34
C LEU A 206 -1.97 18.52 -2.68
N GLY A 207 -2.88 17.56 -2.56
CA GLY A 207 -4.19 17.79 -1.98
C GLY A 207 -4.97 18.88 -2.74
N THR A 208 -4.82 18.90 -4.05
CA THR A 208 -5.46 19.90 -4.90
C THR A 208 -6.43 19.20 -5.82
N ARG A 209 -7.70 19.49 -5.66
CA ARG A 209 -8.78 18.99 -6.50
C ARG A 209 -8.96 19.91 -7.69
N MET A 210 -8.44 19.51 -8.84
CA MET A 210 -8.47 20.30 -10.06
C MET A 210 -9.52 19.81 -11.07
N GLU A 211 -10.44 18.96 -10.64
CA GLU A 211 -11.46 18.42 -11.54
C GLU A 211 -12.37 19.51 -12.11
N CYS A 212 -12.67 20.56 -11.34
CA CYS A 212 -13.42 21.72 -11.83
C CYS A 212 -12.65 22.50 -12.89
N ALA A 213 -11.34 22.72 -12.66
CA ALA A 213 -10.47 23.46 -13.58
C ALA A 213 -10.25 22.74 -14.93
N GLN A 214 -10.65 21.49 -15.07
CA GLN A 214 -10.66 20.77 -16.34
C GLN A 214 -11.71 21.36 -17.34
N CYS A 215 -12.83 21.87 -16.83
CA CYS A 215 -13.94 22.35 -17.67
C CYS A 215 -14.14 23.87 -17.62
N HIS A 216 -13.88 24.49 -16.46
CA HIS A 216 -14.02 25.95 -16.23
C HIS A 216 -13.07 26.37 -15.11
N ASP A 217 -12.86 27.67 -14.92
CA ASP A 217 -12.06 28.14 -13.78
C ASP A 217 -12.71 27.68 -12.47
N ASP A 218 -11.85 27.30 -11.51
CA ASP A 218 -12.32 26.75 -10.25
C ASP A 218 -13.07 27.83 -9.44
N PRO A 219 -14.35 27.60 -9.05
CA PRO A 219 -15.13 28.60 -8.34
C PRO A 219 -14.76 28.75 -6.86
N PHE A 220 -13.90 27.90 -6.32
CA PHE A 220 -13.56 27.82 -4.90
C PHE A 220 -12.09 28.11 -4.61
N GLU A 221 -11.20 27.83 -5.56
CA GLU A 221 -9.76 28.08 -5.47
C GLU A 221 -9.27 28.91 -6.67
N ASP A 222 -8.10 29.54 -6.56
CA ASP A 222 -7.50 30.39 -7.60
C ASP A 222 -6.89 29.57 -8.77
N TRP A 223 -7.59 28.51 -9.23
CA TRP A 223 -7.17 27.70 -10.36
C TRP A 223 -7.90 28.08 -11.64
N GLU A 224 -7.14 28.56 -12.61
CA GLU A 224 -7.65 28.82 -13.95
C GLU A 224 -7.67 27.54 -14.78
N ARG A 225 -8.60 27.43 -15.74
CA ARG A 225 -8.66 26.32 -16.70
C ARG A 225 -7.34 26.18 -17.47
N MET A 226 -6.70 27.30 -17.81
CA MET A 226 -5.38 27.33 -18.45
C MET A 226 -4.30 26.68 -17.58
N ASP A 227 -4.28 26.91 -16.28
CA ASP A 227 -3.32 26.29 -15.37
C ASP A 227 -3.43 24.77 -15.38
N PHE A 228 -4.66 24.25 -15.41
CA PHE A 228 -4.89 22.81 -15.53
C PHE A 228 -4.29 22.24 -16.82
N PHE A 229 -4.53 22.87 -17.98
CA PHE A 229 -3.99 22.40 -19.26
C PHE A 229 -2.46 22.54 -19.31
N ARG A 230 -1.87 23.58 -18.77
CA ARG A 230 -0.41 23.73 -18.64
C ARG A 230 0.21 22.62 -17.80
N LEU A 231 -0.44 22.24 -16.68
CA LEU A 231 0.00 21.10 -15.88
C LEU A 231 -0.18 19.77 -16.63
N ALA A 232 -1.34 19.54 -17.23
CA ALA A 232 -1.62 18.32 -17.98
C ALA A 232 -0.67 18.14 -19.19
N ALA A 233 -0.11 19.22 -19.72
CA ALA A 233 0.87 19.16 -20.79
C ALA A 233 2.16 18.42 -20.39
N PHE A 234 2.53 18.36 -19.10
CA PHE A 234 3.65 17.54 -18.63
C PHE A 234 3.43 16.04 -18.85
N THR A 235 2.19 15.58 -18.74
CA THR A 235 1.84 14.16 -18.85
C THR A 235 1.29 13.78 -20.22
N ASN A 236 0.99 14.77 -21.07
CA ASN A 236 0.51 14.51 -22.42
C ASN A 236 1.65 14.07 -23.33
N GLY A 237 1.39 13.09 -24.17
CA GLY A 237 2.38 12.55 -25.12
C GLY A 237 3.33 11.51 -24.54
N GLN A 238 3.21 11.18 -23.26
CA GLN A 238 3.98 10.10 -22.62
C GLN A 238 3.60 8.69 -23.08
N SER A 239 2.73 8.55 -24.03
CA SER A 239 2.09 7.28 -24.33
C SER A 239 2.73 6.47 -25.44
N GLU A 240 3.68 6.98 -26.20
CA GLU A 240 4.10 6.25 -27.38
C GLU A 240 5.62 6.20 -27.58
N ILE A 241 6.21 5.02 -27.30
CA ILE A 241 7.42 4.63 -27.99
C ILE A 241 7.06 4.56 -29.49
N ASN A 242 7.89 5.18 -30.31
CA ASN A 242 7.74 5.18 -31.77
C ASN A 242 7.55 3.73 -32.27
N LYS A 243 6.35 3.42 -32.73
CA LYS A 243 5.95 2.09 -33.17
C LYS A 243 6.68 1.65 -34.46
N GLY A 244 7.38 2.59 -35.14
CA GLY A 244 8.24 2.31 -36.29
C GLY A 244 7.80 1.14 -37.17
N PRO A 245 8.66 0.11 -37.33
CA PRO A 245 8.38 -1.07 -38.18
C PRO A 245 7.14 -1.86 -37.76
N TRP A 246 6.71 -1.73 -36.51
CA TRP A 246 5.56 -2.47 -35.96
C TRP A 246 4.22 -2.04 -36.51
N ASN A 247 4.07 -0.81 -36.99
CA ASN A 247 2.84 -0.38 -37.66
C ASN A 247 2.57 -1.17 -38.94
N SER A 248 3.62 -1.51 -39.69
CA SER A 248 3.52 -2.38 -40.89
C SER A 248 3.18 -3.81 -40.47
N VAL A 249 3.82 -4.35 -39.45
CA VAL A 249 3.52 -5.69 -38.91
C VAL A 249 2.06 -5.82 -38.51
N TRP A 250 1.51 -4.82 -37.79
CA TRP A 250 0.11 -4.83 -37.39
C TRP A 250 -0.85 -4.75 -38.55
N ARG A 251 -0.51 -3.97 -39.58
CA ARG A 251 -1.28 -3.90 -40.83
C ARG A 251 -1.27 -5.25 -41.53
N ASP A 252 -0.10 -5.81 -41.77
CA ASP A 252 0.08 -7.10 -42.46
C ASP A 252 -0.63 -8.26 -41.73
N MET A 253 -0.59 -8.27 -40.40
CA MET A 253 -1.32 -9.25 -39.59
C MET A 253 -2.84 -9.14 -39.72
N ARG A 254 -3.37 -7.92 -39.82
CA ARG A 254 -4.81 -7.70 -40.02
C ARG A 254 -5.25 -8.12 -41.40
N GLU A 255 -4.49 -7.75 -42.44
CA GLU A 255 -4.76 -8.11 -43.85
C GLU A 255 -4.70 -9.62 -44.03
N ALA A 256 -3.72 -10.29 -43.47
CA ALA A 256 -3.56 -11.74 -43.58
C ALA A 256 -4.51 -12.55 -42.69
N LYS A 257 -5.37 -11.93 -41.88
CA LYS A 257 -6.25 -12.60 -40.90
C LYS A 257 -5.55 -13.62 -39.98
N THR A 258 -4.24 -13.45 -39.79
CA THR A 258 -3.39 -14.40 -39.04
C THR A 258 -3.49 -14.22 -37.50
N GLU A 259 -4.27 -13.28 -37.05
CA GLU A 259 -4.42 -12.94 -35.62
C GLU A 259 -4.85 -14.12 -34.73
N ARG A 260 -5.58 -15.10 -35.30
CA ARG A 260 -6.08 -16.26 -34.57
C ARG A 260 -5.11 -17.44 -34.55
N THR A 261 -4.01 -17.38 -35.31
CA THR A 261 -2.98 -18.43 -35.27
C THR A 261 -2.16 -18.35 -33.99
N PRO A 262 -1.50 -19.44 -33.53
CA PRO A 262 -0.58 -19.41 -32.42
C PRO A 262 0.52 -18.35 -32.55
N LEU A 263 1.08 -18.25 -33.80
CA LEU A 263 2.09 -17.24 -34.10
C LEU A 263 1.54 -15.82 -34.05
N GLY A 264 0.37 -15.56 -34.61
CA GLY A 264 -0.28 -14.26 -34.56
C GLY A 264 -0.62 -13.82 -33.14
N ARG A 265 -1.08 -14.75 -32.28
CA ARG A 265 -1.30 -14.48 -30.87
C ARG A 265 -0.01 -14.14 -30.12
N LEU A 266 1.09 -14.87 -30.42
CA LEU A 266 2.38 -14.57 -29.80
C LEU A 266 2.93 -13.21 -30.26
N MET A 267 2.81 -12.88 -31.55
CA MET A 267 3.22 -11.57 -32.08
C MET A 267 2.39 -10.44 -31.47
N ARG A 268 1.09 -10.63 -31.32
CA ARG A 268 0.23 -9.65 -30.58
C ARG A 268 0.69 -9.49 -29.14
N PHE A 269 0.94 -10.60 -28.44
CA PHE A 269 1.46 -10.57 -27.07
C PHE A 269 2.78 -9.80 -26.99
N LEU A 270 3.75 -10.10 -27.86
CA LEU A 270 5.03 -9.39 -27.90
C LEU A 270 4.85 -7.89 -28.13
N GLY A 271 4.01 -7.51 -29.08
CA GLY A 271 3.70 -6.11 -29.35
C GLY A 271 3.01 -5.44 -28.16
N ASP A 272 2.06 -6.12 -27.57
CA ASP A 272 1.32 -5.62 -26.43
C ASP A 272 2.21 -5.40 -25.20
N GLU A 273 3.07 -6.34 -24.85
CA GLU A 273 3.95 -6.21 -23.68
C GLU A 273 5.07 -5.19 -23.91
N VAL A 274 5.61 -5.09 -25.12
CA VAL A 274 6.72 -4.20 -25.43
C VAL A 274 6.27 -2.76 -25.64
N PHE A 275 5.28 -2.50 -26.47
CA PHE A 275 4.91 -1.13 -26.84
C PHE A 275 3.95 -0.47 -25.88
N TYR A 276 3.02 -1.24 -25.33
CA TYR A 276 2.10 -0.66 -24.36
C TYR A 276 2.60 -0.76 -22.91
N GLY A 277 3.54 -1.66 -22.63
CA GLY A 277 4.25 -1.73 -21.37
C GLY A 277 5.38 -0.70 -21.24
N SER A 278 5.37 0.36 -22.03
CA SER A 278 6.42 1.37 -22.04
C SER A 278 5.85 2.77 -22.12
N VAL A 279 6.56 3.72 -21.53
CA VAL A 279 6.33 5.16 -21.64
C VAL A 279 7.59 5.73 -22.27
N GLY A 280 7.49 6.19 -23.50
CA GLY A 280 8.64 6.67 -24.26
C GLY A 280 8.61 8.17 -24.46
N GLY A 281 9.82 8.70 -24.61
CA GLY A 281 10.08 10.07 -24.98
C GLY A 281 9.82 11.10 -23.89
N ALA A 282 10.58 12.15 -23.86
CA ALA A 282 10.14 13.39 -23.25
C ALA A 282 8.76 13.69 -23.83
N GLY A 283 7.74 13.71 -22.99
CA GLY A 283 6.42 14.13 -23.41
C GLY A 283 6.57 15.38 -24.26
N THR A 284 5.74 15.58 -25.26
CA THR A 284 5.85 16.76 -26.14
C THR A 284 5.84 18.06 -25.30
N GLY A 285 5.53 17.96 -24.01
CA GLY A 285 5.35 19.11 -23.11
C GLY A 285 4.29 20.07 -23.63
N ARG A 286 3.36 19.56 -24.46
CA ARG A 286 2.28 20.34 -25.07
C ARG A 286 0.99 19.56 -25.08
N ILE A 287 -0.12 20.27 -24.90
CA ILE A 287 -1.48 19.73 -25.02
C ILE A 287 -2.34 20.69 -25.84
N LYS A 288 -3.30 20.17 -26.57
CA LYS A 288 -4.28 21.02 -27.26
C LYS A 288 -5.36 21.43 -26.30
N LEU A 289 -5.70 22.70 -26.30
CA LEU A 289 -6.93 23.19 -25.67
C LEU A 289 -8.14 22.53 -26.35
N PRO A 290 -9.20 22.24 -25.60
CA PRO A 290 -10.42 21.68 -26.16
C PRO A 290 -11.12 22.68 -27.07
N ASN A 291 -11.98 22.16 -27.95
CA ASN A 291 -12.71 23.03 -28.91
C ASN A 291 -13.75 23.96 -28.26
N ASP A 292 -14.10 23.69 -27.01
CA ASP A 292 -15.00 24.48 -26.17
C ASP A 292 -14.28 25.45 -25.23
N TYR A 293 -12.97 25.70 -25.47
CA TYR A 293 -12.23 26.68 -24.69
C TYR A 293 -12.77 28.11 -25.00
N GLN A 294 -13.19 28.82 -23.96
CA GLN A 294 -13.92 30.07 -24.10
C GLN A 294 -13.31 31.29 -23.38
N TYR A 295 -12.10 31.09 -22.80
CA TYR A 295 -11.41 32.16 -22.09
C TYR A 295 -10.46 32.93 -23.03
N SER A 296 -10.18 34.18 -22.68
CA SER A 296 -9.38 35.09 -23.51
C SER A 296 -7.87 34.84 -23.49
N ASP A 297 -7.41 33.90 -22.68
CA ASP A 297 -6.01 33.55 -22.48
C ASP A 297 -5.49 32.38 -23.37
N GLY A 298 -6.35 31.92 -24.31
CA GLY A 298 -6.03 30.91 -25.34
C GLY A 298 -7.16 30.71 -26.35
N ASP A 299 -6.82 30.13 -27.51
CA ASP A 299 -7.74 29.81 -28.57
C ASP A 299 -8.16 28.32 -28.58
N PRO A 300 -9.40 27.97 -28.96
CA PRO A 300 -9.83 26.59 -29.16
C PRO A 300 -8.88 25.82 -30.10
N GLY A 301 -8.39 24.69 -29.64
CA GLY A 301 -7.43 23.83 -30.41
C GLY A 301 -5.99 24.34 -30.46
N GLU A 302 -5.67 25.42 -29.76
CA GLU A 302 -4.29 25.89 -29.60
C GLU A 302 -3.44 24.89 -28.84
N TRP A 303 -2.13 24.85 -29.16
CA TRP A 303 -1.15 24.04 -28.44
C TRP A 303 -0.55 24.81 -27.26
N VAL A 304 -0.85 24.36 -26.06
CA VAL A 304 -0.33 24.94 -24.82
C VAL A 304 0.89 24.15 -24.35
N SER A 305 1.95 24.86 -23.99
CA SER A 305 3.17 24.26 -23.44
C SER A 305 3.06 23.99 -21.95
N ALA A 306 3.73 22.93 -21.49
CA ALA A 306 3.83 22.57 -20.08
C ALA A 306 4.43 23.71 -19.25
N ARG A 307 3.78 24.02 -18.15
CA ARG A 307 4.21 25.03 -17.20
C ARG A 307 3.64 24.75 -15.83
N THR A 308 4.44 24.96 -14.79
CA THR A 308 3.95 24.97 -13.41
C THR A 308 3.26 26.29 -13.08
N PRO A 309 2.28 26.31 -12.18
CA PRO A 309 1.52 27.52 -11.81
C PRO A 309 2.44 28.61 -11.24
N HIS A 310 2.00 29.84 -11.38
CA HIS A 310 2.70 30.99 -10.82
C HIS A 310 2.60 31.07 -9.29
N GLU A 311 3.52 31.83 -8.68
CA GLU A 311 3.72 32.05 -7.24
C GLU A 311 2.49 32.35 -6.40
N LYS A 312 1.38 32.85 -6.99
CA LYS A 312 0.18 33.24 -6.25
C LYS A 312 -0.53 32.05 -5.58
N SER A 313 -0.53 30.88 -6.22
CA SER A 313 -1.23 29.68 -5.74
C SER A 313 -0.39 28.79 -4.83
N PHE A 314 0.95 28.96 -4.80
CA PHE A 314 1.88 28.07 -4.06
C PHE A 314 2.82 28.81 -3.09
N GLY A 315 2.67 30.13 -2.88
CA GLY A 315 3.55 30.92 -2.02
C GLY A 315 4.77 31.49 -2.74
N LYS A 316 5.42 32.49 -2.14
CA LYS A 316 6.44 33.35 -2.76
C LYS A 316 7.76 32.66 -3.14
N SER A 317 7.96 31.38 -2.90
CA SER A 317 9.30 30.78 -2.94
C SER A 317 9.61 29.89 -4.16
N MET A 318 8.66 29.62 -5.03
CA MET A 318 8.90 28.69 -6.15
C MET A 318 9.17 29.39 -7.48
N ARG A 319 10.32 30.04 -7.61
CA ARG A 319 10.81 30.46 -8.92
C ARG A 319 11.39 29.24 -9.64
N MET A 320 10.68 28.73 -10.63
CA MET A 320 11.30 27.80 -11.59
C MET A 320 12.37 28.57 -12.39
N SER A 321 13.55 27.94 -12.52
CA SER A 321 14.58 28.44 -13.41
C SER A 321 14.02 28.58 -14.81
N LYS A 322 14.41 29.63 -15.55
CA LYS A 322 14.07 29.79 -16.96
C LYS A 322 14.43 28.49 -17.69
N ARG A 323 13.42 27.84 -18.30
CA ARG A 323 13.56 26.63 -19.08
C ARG A 323 14.70 26.78 -20.07
N ARG A 324 15.66 25.83 -20.07
CA ARG A 324 16.48 25.52 -21.24
C ARG A 324 15.64 24.57 -22.11
N ASP A 325 15.61 24.81 -23.42
CA ASP A 325 14.76 24.04 -24.36
C ASP A 325 15.07 22.54 -24.42
N ASP A 326 16.10 22.06 -23.77
CA ASP A 326 16.58 20.66 -23.74
C ASP A 326 16.30 19.96 -22.41
N ASP A 327 15.59 20.57 -21.44
CA ASP A 327 15.35 20.00 -20.12
C ASP A 327 14.14 19.03 -20.13
N ASP A 328 14.32 17.87 -19.51
CA ASP A 328 13.27 16.89 -19.28
C ASP A 328 12.11 17.49 -18.46
N GLY A 329 11.01 17.77 -19.14
CA GLY A 329 9.86 18.43 -18.53
C GLY A 329 9.28 17.68 -17.34
N LEU A 330 9.41 16.34 -17.30
CA LEU A 330 8.94 15.50 -16.19
C LEU A 330 9.84 15.60 -14.97
N GLU A 331 11.16 15.63 -15.15
CA GLU A 331 12.07 15.79 -14.02
C GLU A 331 11.84 17.14 -13.34
N ASN A 332 11.65 18.19 -14.13
CA ASN A 332 11.30 19.52 -13.61
C ASN A 332 9.95 19.52 -12.89
N PHE A 333 8.94 18.84 -13.43
CA PHE A 333 7.64 18.69 -12.78
C PHE A 333 7.77 17.90 -11.47
N ALA A 334 8.45 16.76 -11.49
CA ALA A 334 8.69 15.94 -10.31
C ALA A 334 9.43 16.70 -9.21
N SER A 335 10.46 17.46 -9.60
CA SER A 335 11.23 18.31 -8.69
C SER A 335 10.39 19.45 -8.11
N TRP A 336 9.48 20.02 -8.89
CA TRP A 336 8.55 21.03 -8.41
C TRP A 336 7.56 20.46 -7.39
N VAL A 337 6.96 19.29 -7.67
CA VAL A 337 6.02 18.62 -6.75
C VAL A 337 6.71 18.30 -5.42
N THR A 338 7.92 17.75 -5.45
CA THR A 338 8.64 17.25 -4.27
C THR A 338 9.58 18.28 -3.63
N ASN A 339 9.51 19.54 -4.06
CA ASN A 339 10.32 20.59 -3.48
C ASN A 339 10.01 20.77 -1.98
N ASP A 340 11.03 20.96 -1.16
CA ASP A 340 10.86 21.14 0.29
C ASP A 340 10.16 22.46 0.66
N GLN A 341 10.13 23.43 -0.27
CA GLN A 341 9.36 24.66 -0.16
C GLN A 341 7.90 24.49 -0.59
N ASN A 342 7.53 23.33 -1.15
CA ASN A 342 6.14 23.01 -1.46
C ASN A 342 5.43 22.46 -0.21
N ASP A 343 4.84 23.37 0.55
CA ASP A 343 4.16 22.98 1.79
C ASP A 343 2.97 22.04 1.58
N ARG A 344 2.32 22.08 0.41
CA ARG A 344 1.22 21.15 0.08
C ARG A 344 1.70 19.71 0.11
N PHE A 345 2.83 19.40 -0.56
CA PHE A 345 3.39 18.06 -0.62
C PHE A 345 3.63 17.45 0.77
N THR A 346 4.35 18.19 1.62
CA THR A 346 4.68 17.69 2.95
C THR A 346 3.44 17.63 3.86
N THR A 347 2.58 18.64 3.80
CA THR A 347 1.38 18.71 4.65
C THR A 347 0.39 17.58 4.34
N VAL A 348 0.18 17.26 3.06
CA VAL A 348 -0.74 16.20 2.65
C VAL A 348 -0.28 14.83 3.12
N ILE A 349 0.99 14.47 2.92
CA ILE A 349 1.49 13.18 3.39
C ILE A 349 1.51 13.08 4.92
N VAL A 350 1.85 14.17 5.61
CA VAL A 350 1.76 14.26 7.06
C VAL A 350 0.33 14.03 7.56
N ASN A 351 -0.66 14.70 6.95
CA ASN A 351 -2.07 14.54 7.33
C ASN A 351 -2.55 13.10 7.09
N ARG A 352 -2.19 12.48 5.96
CA ARG A 352 -2.52 11.07 5.67
C ARG A 352 -1.90 10.11 6.69
N MET A 353 -0.63 10.30 7.03
CA MET A 353 0.07 9.48 8.04
C MET A 353 -0.48 9.70 9.43
N TRP A 354 -0.78 10.94 9.81
CA TRP A 354 -1.40 11.29 11.07
C TRP A 354 -2.77 10.63 11.22
N LYS A 355 -3.67 10.82 10.24
CA LYS A 355 -5.00 10.17 10.24
C LYS A 355 -4.90 8.64 10.34
N ARG A 356 -3.98 8.02 9.60
CA ARG A 356 -3.77 6.58 9.61
C ARG A 356 -3.48 6.05 11.03
N ILE A 357 -2.67 6.76 11.81
CA ILE A 357 -2.18 6.31 13.11
C ILE A 357 -3.05 6.83 14.26
N ILE A 358 -3.39 8.10 14.27
CA ILE A 358 -4.18 8.72 15.34
C ILE A 358 -5.69 8.50 15.14
N GLY A 359 -6.12 8.30 13.90
CA GLY A 359 -7.52 7.99 13.57
C GLY A 359 -8.39 9.20 13.22
N THR A 360 -7.93 10.41 13.52
CA THR A 360 -8.58 11.67 13.20
C THR A 360 -7.57 12.55 12.46
N ALA A 361 -7.92 13.13 11.34
CA ALA A 361 -7.02 13.97 10.55
C ALA A 361 -6.77 15.34 11.18
N LEU A 362 -5.71 16.01 10.76
CA LEU A 362 -5.47 17.43 11.09
C LEU A 362 -6.50 18.32 10.39
N PHE A 363 -6.91 17.92 9.18
CA PHE A 363 -7.97 18.52 8.37
C PHE A 363 -8.63 17.46 7.50
N GLU A 364 -9.89 17.64 7.16
CA GLU A 364 -10.70 16.79 6.26
C GLU A 364 -11.33 17.66 5.16
N PRO A 365 -11.43 17.13 3.95
CA PRO A 365 -10.92 15.82 3.46
C PRO A 365 -9.39 15.79 3.40
N VAL A 366 -8.79 14.59 3.52
CA VAL A 366 -7.31 14.44 3.52
C VAL A 366 -6.65 14.77 2.17
N ASP A 367 -7.43 14.81 1.12
CA ASP A 367 -7.05 15.10 -0.26
C ASP A 367 -7.44 16.53 -0.72
N GLU A 368 -7.69 17.40 0.27
CA GLU A 368 -7.94 18.83 0.07
C GLU A 368 -7.04 19.61 1.05
N TYR A 369 -6.03 20.25 0.50
CA TYR A 369 -5.01 20.93 1.30
C TYR A 369 -5.60 22.10 2.08
N VAL A 370 -5.25 22.17 3.34
CA VAL A 370 -5.56 23.30 4.22
C VAL A 370 -4.25 23.87 4.76
N PRO A 371 -4.01 25.18 4.65
CA PRO A 371 -2.85 25.83 5.25
C PRO A 371 -2.75 25.54 6.75
N ALA A 372 -1.52 25.43 7.26
CA ALA A 372 -1.31 25.10 8.67
C ALA A 372 -2.07 26.02 9.63
N GLU A 373 -2.20 27.30 9.28
CA GLU A 373 -2.88 28.34 10.06
C GLU A 373 -4.38 28.07 10.23
N GLU A 374 -4.99 27.39 9.30
CA GLU A 374 -6.42 27.09 9.25
C GLU A 374 -6.78 25.75 9.87
N THR A 375 -5.76 24.93 10.15
CA THR A 375 -5.95 23.61 10.79
C THR A 375 -6.42 23.75 12.23
N THR A 376 -6.77 22.63 12.86
CA THR A 376 -7.17 22.58 14.28
C THR A 376 -6.08 23.13 15.20
N SER A 377 -4.84 22.86 14.90
CA SER A 377 -3.67 23.30 15.66
C SER A 377 -2.53 23.69 14.72
N PRO A 378 -2.41 24.98 14.38
CA PRO A 378 -1.31 25.48 13.56
C PRO A 378 0.08 25.10 14.07
N GLU A 379 0.28 25.17 15.37
CA GLU A 379 1.58 24.82 16.00
C GLU A 379 1.91 23.33 15.85
N LEU A 380 0.93 22.45 16.00
CA LEU A 380 1.10 21.01 15.81
C LEU A 380 1.36 20.71 14.34
N THR A 381 0.58 21.27 13.42
CA THR A 381 0.71 21.01 11.98
C THR A 381 2.07 21.45 11.47
N ARG A 382 2.54 22.67 11.80
CA ARG A 382 3.89 23.14 11.44
C ARG A 382 4.99 22.25 12.02
N TYR A 383 4.82 21.81 13.27
CA TYR A 383 5.79 20.90 13.88
C TYR A 383 5.87 19.55 13.14
N LEU A 384 4.72 18.93 12.83
CA LEU A 384 4.69 17.66 12.13
C LEU A 384 5.25 17.76 10.70
N VAL A 385 4.99 18.86 10.00
CA VAL A 385 5.59 19.16 8.70
C VAL A 385 7.11 19.31 8.82
N GLY A 386 7.59 20.08 9.81
CA GLY A 386 9.01 20.21 10.09
C GLY A 386 9.68 18.89 10.48
N LEU A 387 9.00 18.05 11.26
CA LEU A 387 9.46 16.72 11.64
C LEU A 387 9.60 15.80 10.40
N MET A 388 8.62 15.78 9.49
CA MET A 388 8.71 14.98 8.26
C MET A 388 9.92 15.40 7.43
N LYS A 389 10.14 16.72 7.25
CA LYS A 389 11.31 17.25 6.54
C LYS A 389 12.62 16.86 7.25
N SER A 390 12.70 16.99 8.58
CA SER A 390 13.90 16.61 9.37
C SER A 390 14.20 15.12 9.35
N LEU A 391 13.18 14.27 9.20
CA LEU A 391 13.30 12.83 9.00
C LEU A 391 13.60 12.46 7.52
N ASN A 392 13.86 13.44 6.64
CA ASN A 392 14.10 13.24 5.21
C ASN A 392 13.00 12.38 4.56
N TYR A 393 11.74 12.65 4.87
CA TYR A 393 10.57 11.94 4.37
C TYR A 393 10.57 10.42 4.63
N ASP A 394 11.28 9.97 5.69
CA ASP A 394 11.23 8.59 6.17
C ASP A 394 9.86 8.31 6.82
N LEU A 395 8.93 7.72 6.05
CA LEU A 395 7.59 7.40 6.53
C LEU A 395 7.60 6.38 7.68
N LYS A 396 8.58 5.48 7.72
CA LYS A 396 8.72 4.49 8.79
C LYS A 396 9.12 5.17 10.09
N ALA A 397 10.13 6.05 10.07
CA ALA A 397 10.57 6.81 11.23
C ALA A 397 9.46 7.74 11.74
N PHE A 398 8.75 8.42 10.83
CA PHE A 398 7.62 9.27 11.17
C PHE A 398 6.49 8.47 11.86
N GLN A 399 6.09 7.32 11.27
CA GLN A 399 5.09 6.45 11.89
C GLN A 399 5.56 5.93 13.25
N HIS A 400 6.83 5.57 13.39
CA HIS A 400 7.40 5.12 14.66
C HIS A 400 7.29 6.21 15.73
N ALA A 401 7.66 7.46 15.41
CA ALA A 401 7.49 8.58 16.33
C ALA A 401 6.03 8.75 16.77
N LEU A 402 5.06 8.60 15.87
CA LEU A 402 3.64 8.69 16.22
C LEU A 402 3.20 7.56 17.17
N LEU A 403 3.67 6.33 16.99
CA LEU A 403 3.38 5.20 17.88
C LEU A 403 3.93 5.38 19.31
N LEU A 404 4.97 6.20 19.46
CA LEU A 404 5.60 6.50 20.74
C LEU A 404 4.93 7.66 21.50
N THR A 405 3.95 8.36 20.88
CA THR A 405 3.25 9.48 21.52
C THR A 405 2.25 9.00 22.56
N ARG A 406 1.99 9.84 23.54
CA ARG A 406 0.92 9.62 24.52
C ARG A 406 -0.46 9.77 23.87
N VAL A 407 -0.61 10.67 22.90
CA VAL A 407 -1.88 10.82 22.16
C VAL A 407 -2.28 9.53 21.43
N TYR A 408 -1.32 8.75 20.96
CA TYR A 408 -1.58 7.41 20.41
C TYR A 408 -2.02 6.41 21.48
N ALA A 409 -1.46 6.53 22.68
CA ALA A 409 -1.72 5.62 23.79
C ALA A 409 -3.03 5.89 24.55
N PHE A 410 -3.75 6.98 24.28
CA PHE A 410 -5.03 7.27 24.95
C PHE A 410 -6.08 6.19 24.69
N ALA A 411 -6.98 6.02 25.63
CA ALA A 411 -8.19 5.23 25.46
C ALA A 411 -9.01 5.75 24.27
N SER A 412 -9.88 4.89 23.73
CA SER A 412 -10.74 5.30 22.63
C SER A 412 -11.74 6.35 23.07
N SER A 413 -11.93 7.38 22.24
CA SER A 413 -12.90 8.44 22.47
C SER A 413 -14.26 8.05 21.94
N GLU A 414 -15.29 8.22 22.78
CA GLU A 414 -16.70 8.08 22.38
C GLU A 414 -17.31 9.41 21.89
N ARG A 415 -16.53 10.49 21.95
CA ARG A 415 -17.02 11.81 21.54
C ARG A 415 -17.27 11.89 20.05
N GLU A 416 -18.49 12.19 19.66
CA GLU A 416 -18.84 12.55 18.30
C GLU A 416 -18.52 14.02 18.02
N LEU A 417 -17.85 14.27 16.90
CA LEU A 417 -17.61 15.63 16.41
C LEU A 417 -18.88 16.16 15.77
N LYS A 418 -19.31 17.36 16.16
CA LYS A 418 -20.39 18.07 15.49
C LYS A 418 -19.92 18.58 14.11
N PRO A 419 -20.83 18.77 13.16
CA PRO A 419 -20.48 19.39 11.89
C PRO A 419 -19.76 20.73 12.09
N GLY A 420 -18.59 20.90 11.46
CA GLY A 420 -17.75 22.09 11.61
C GLY A 420 -16.90 22.15 12.89
N GLU A 421 -17.03 21.18 13.79
CA GLU A 421 -16.17 21.11 14.98
C GLU A 421 -14.78 20.60 14.65
N LYS A 422 -13.75 21.33 15.07
CA LYS A 422 -12.36 20.93 14.88
C LYS A 422 -11.98 19.86 15.91
N PRO A 423 -11.27 18.77 15.51
CA PRO A 423 -10.87 17.69 16.40
C PRO A 423 -9.90 18.18 17.47
N ILE A 424 -9.95 17.56 18.65
CA ILE A 424 -9.03 17.85 19.77
C ILE A 424 -8.07 16.70 20.07
N PHE A 425 -8.14 15.61 19.31
CA PHE A 425 -7.29 14.42 19.45
C PHE A 425 -7.36 13.75 20.83
N ASP A 426 -8.56 13.67 21.40
CA ASP A 426 -8.88 13.14 22.74
C ASP A 426 -8.97 11.62 22.80
N GLY A 427 -8.33 10.94 21.89
CA GLY A 427 -8.31 9.50 21.72
C GLY A 427 -8.78 9.07 20.35
N ARG A 428 -8.46 7.83 20.00
CA ARG A 428 -8.87 7.25 18.72
C ARG A 428 -10.37 6.94 18.74
N LYS A 429 -11.06 7.28 17.66
CA LYS A 429 -12.44 6.80 17.48
C LYS A 429 -12.46 5.32 17.15
N ILE A 430 -13.36 4.58 17.76
CA ILE A 430 -13.57 3.18 17.46
C ILE A 430 -14.05 3.06 16.01
N GLN A 431 -13.31 2.34 15.20
CA GLN A 431 -13.62 2.15 13.80
C GLN A 431 -13.58 0.66 13.45
N ARG A 432 -14.43 0.23 12.52
CA ARG A 432 -14.33 -1.11 11.98
C ARG A 432 -12.96 -1.33 11.32
N MET A 433 -12.40 -2.54 11.45
CA MET A 433 -11.21 -2.94 10.71
C MET A 433 -11.41 -2.70 9.21
N SER A 434 -10.34 -2.32 8.51
CA SER A 434 -10.34 -2.40 7.04
C SER A 434 -10.50 -3.86 6.59
N ALA A 435 -10.86 -4.05 5.33
CA ALA A 435 -10.97 -5.39 4.76
C ALA A 435 -9.66 -6.19 4.91
N GLU A 436 -8.52 -5.52 4.71
CA GLU A 436 -7.20 -6.13 4.83
C GLU A 436 -6.85 -6.48 6.28
N GLN A 437 -7.15 -5.60 7.24
CA GLN A 437 -6.94 -5.87 8.66
C GLN A 437 -7.80 -7.06 9.13
N TYR A 438 -9.04 -7.10 8.70
CA TYR A 438 -9.95 -8.20 9.02
C TYR A 438 -9.45 -9.52 8.42
N TRP A 439 -9.10 -9.53 7.13
CA TRP A 439 -8.58 -10.72 6.46
C TRP A 439 -7.27 -11.21 7.08
N ASP A 440 -6.27 -10.34 7.29
CA ASP A 440 -4.99 -10.73 7.86
C ASP A 440 -5.13 -11.19 9.33
N SER A 441 -6.13 -10.69 10.05
CA SER A 441 -6.49 -11.20 11.38
C SER A 441 -7.07 -12.62 11.31
N LEU A 442 -7.93 -12.91 10.32
CA LEU A 442 -8.39 -14.29 10.06
C LEU A 442 -7.23 -15.20 9.66
N VAL A 443 -6.30 -14.72 8.81
CA VAL A 443 -5.09 -15.47 8.44
C VAL A 443 -4.25 -15.78 9.69
N THR A 444 -4.19 -14.87 10.66
CA THR A 444 -3.51 -15.13 11.96
C THR A 444 -4.17 -16.29 12.71
N LEU A 445 -5.50 -16.35 12.74
CA LEU A 445 -6.23 -17.45 13.38
C LEU A 445 -6.08 -18.78 12.63
N ILE A 446 -5.96 -18.72 11.30
CA ILE A 446 -5.89 -19.92 10.45
C ILE A 446 -4.46 -20.49 10.38
N ALA A 447 -3.46 -19.65 10.18
CA ALA A 447 -2.09 -20.06 9.84
C ALA A 447 -1.05 -19.79 10.97
N GLY A 448 -1.44 -19.09 12.03
CA GLY A 448 -0.53 -18.59 13.05
C GLY A 448 0.10 -17.26 12.61
N ASN A 449 1.42 -17.11 12.67
CA ASN A 449 2.07 -15.86 12.29
C ASN A 449 2.11 -15.66 10.76
N PRO A 450 1.32 -14.71 10.20
CA PRO A 450 1.28 -14.45 8.77
C PRO A 450 2.60 -13.95 8.18
N ASP A 451 3.48 -13.37 9.00
CA ASP A 451 4.77 -12.84 8.57
C ASP A 451 5.78 -13.94 8.22
N LYS A 452 5.47 -15.19 8.61
CA LYS A 452 6.22 -16.41 8.26
C LYS A 452 5.69 -17.09 7.00
N LEU A 453 4.53 -16.69 6.50
CA LEU A 453 4.00 -17.24 5.26
C LEU A 453 4.89 -16.82 4.09
N PRO A 454 5.11 -17.74 3.12
CA PRO A 454 5.82 -17.38 1.92
C PRO A 454 5.07 -16.28 1.19
N THR A 455 5.79 -15.24 0.78
CA THR A 455 5.28 -14.33 -0.23
C THR A 455 4.99 -15.18 -1.46
N ARG A 456 3.79 -15.11 -2.01
CA ARG A 456 3.57 -15.60 -3.36
C ARG A 456 4.43 -14.71 -4.24
N GLY A 457 5.60 -15.21 -4.63
CA GLY A 457 6.25 -14.70 -5.80
C GLY A 457 5.15 -14.71 -6.86
N ARG A 458 4.60 -13.55 -7.17
CA ARG A 458 3.60 -13.47 -8.23
C ARG A 458 4.30 -14.04 -9.42
N SER A 459 3.83 -15.18 -9.86
CA SER A 459 4.41 -15.83 -11.00
C SER A 459 4.41 -14.76 -12.09
N ASN A 460 5.58 -14.45 -12.62
CA ASN A 460 5.71 -13.76 -13.87
C ASN A 460 5.04 -14.61 -14.96
N ALA A 461 3.85 -15.13 -14.71
CA ALA A 461 3.13 -15.97 -15.65
C ALA A 461 2.47 -15.06 -16.67
N ILE A 462 3.02 -15.11 -17.85
CA ILE A 462 2.38 -14.56 -19.04
C ILE A 462 1.33 -15.56 -19.50
N TYR A 463 0.13 -15.09 -19.75
CA TYR A 463 -0.91 -15.93 -20.31
C TYR A 463 -0.83 -15.90 -21.84
N TYR A 464 -0.38 -17.01 -22.42
CA TYR A 464 -0.37 -17.20 -23.88
C TYR A 464 -1.39 -18.29 -24.26
N GLY A 465 -2.31 -17.95 -25.14
CA GLY A 465 -3.36 -18.89 -25.58
C GLY A 465 -4.24 -19.42 -24.43
N GLY A 466 -4.49 -18.62 -23.39
CA GLY A 466 -5.26 -19.00 -22.20
C GLY A 466 -4.54 -19.93 -21.23
N LYS A 467 -3.27 -20.25 -21.48
CA LYS A 467 -2.43 -21.06 -20.58
C LYS A 467 -1.33 -20.20 -19.96
N PRO A 468 -1.04 -20.34 -18.65
CA PRO A 468 0.08 -19.65 -18.07
C PRO A 468 1.39 -20.19 -18.66
N VAL A 469 2.18 -19.31 -19.26
CA VAL A 469 3.57 -19.56 -19.61
C VAL A 469 4.40 -19.00 -18.46
N LEU A 470 5.15 -19.88 -17.78
CA LEU A 470 6.04 -19.45 -16.70
C LEU A 470 7.16 -18.60 -17.30
N VAL A 471 7.11 -17.31 -17.01
CA VAL A 471 8.14 -16.35 -17.41
C VAL A 471 9.43 -16.54 -16.59
N GLY A 472 9.43 -17.38 -15.57
CA GLY A 472 10.64 -17.74 -14.83
C GLY A 472 11.76 -18.36 -15.68
N GLU A 473 11.44 -18.78 -16.92
CA GLU A 473 12.41 -19.25 -17.93
C GLU A 473 12.65 -18.22 -19.04
N LEU A 474 11.84 -17.16 -19.13
CA LEU A 474 12.00 -16.05 -20.07
C LEU A 474 12.34 -14.80 -19.28
N ASP A 475 13.52 -14.28 -19.49
CA ASP A 475 13.88 -12.95 -19.00
C ASP A 475 13.10 -11.92 -19.82
N MET A 476 12.08 -11.31 -19.19
CA MET A 476 11.22 -10.32 -19.84
C MET A 476 11.97 -9.06 -20.23
N LEU A 477 12.98 -8.67 -19.48
CA LEU A 477 13.81 -7.52 -19.81
C LEU A 477 14.64 -7.82 -21.06
N GLN A 478 15.22 -9.01 -21.12
CA GLN A 478 15.97 -9.47 -22.30
C GLN A 478 15.05 -9.60 -23.53
N LEU A 479 13.88 -10.21 -23.35
CA LEU A 479 12.88 -10.35 -24.43
C LEU A 479 12.43 -8.98 -24.96
N GLN A 480 12.23 -8.01 -24.08
CA GLN A 480 11.87 -6.65 -24.46
C GLN A 480 12.99 -5.97 -25.28
N LYS A 481 14.24 -6.10 -24.83
CA LYS A 481 15.41 -5.58 -25.56
C LYS A 481 15.54 -6.22 -26.96
N GLU A 482 15.38 -7.53 -27.03
CA GLU A 482 15.43 -8.28 -28.31
C GLU A 482 14.31 -7.83 -29.27
N VAL A 483 13.09 -7.68 -28.78
CA VAL A 483 11.94 -7.25 -29.57
C VAL A 483 12.08 -5.81 -30.07
N LEU A 484 12.56 -4.90 -29.22
CA LEU A 484 12.80 -3.49 -29.57
C LEU A 484 13.92 -3.33 -30.60
N ALA A 485 14.89 -4.26 -30.65
CA ALA A 485 15.96 -4.26 -31.62
C ALA A 485 15.52 -4.71 -33.03
N ILE A 486 14.34 -5.33 -33.17
CA ILE A 486 13.82 -5.82 -34.45
C ILE A 486 13.37 -4.65 -35.34
N LYS A 487 13.93 -4.57 -36.53
CA LYS A 487 13.69 -3.47 -37.48
C LYS A 487 12.75 -3.81 -38.63
N SER A 488 12.43 -5.09 -38.83
CA SER A 488 11.60 -5.52 -39.97
C SER A 488 10.53 -6.54 -39.57
N PRO A 489 9.39 -6.57 -40.32
CA PRO A 489 8.33 -7.58 -40.13
C PRO A 489 8.84 -9.03 -40.32
N LYS A 490 9.77 -9.23 -41.24
CA LYS A 490 10.36 -10.55 -41.52
C LYS A 490 11.18 -11.06 -40.33
N GLU A 491 12.00 -10.20 -39.74
CA GLU A 491 12.77 -10.54 -38.53
C GLU A 491 11.85 -10.85 -37.34
N LEU A 492 10.80 -10.05 -37.13
CA LEU A 492 9.83 -10.29 -36.07
C LEU A 492 9.14 -11.64 -36.20
N LYS A 493 8.69 -11.97 -37.42
CA LYS A 493 8.07 -13.26 -37.68
C LYS A 493 9.03 -14.42 -37.38
N LYS A 494 10.31 -14.31 -37.82
CA LYS A 494 11.35 -15.30 -37.51
C LYS A 494 11.61 -15.42 -36.03
N TYR A 495 11.71 -14.30 -35.34
CA TYR A 495 11.88 -14.25 -33.87
C TYR A 495 10.72 -14.92 -33.15
N ALA A 496 9.49 -14.55 -33.49
CA ALA A 496 8.30 -15.14 -32.90
C ALA A 496 8.17 -16.64 -33.16
N GLN A 497 8.57 -17.13 -34.35
CA GLN A 497 8.63 -18.57 -34.67
C GLN A 497 9.65 -19.30 -33.77
N SER A 498 10.84 -18.73 -33.60
CA SER A 498 11.88 -19.28 -32.73
C SER A 498 11.42 -19.33 -31.28
N LEU A 499 10.83 -18.25 -30.81
CA LEU A 499 10.29 -18.18 -29.45
C LEU A 499 9.15 -19.17 -29.21
N LEU A 500 8.24 -19.31 -30.18
CA LEU A 500 7.15 -20.30 -30.15
C LEU A 500 7.69 -21.73 -30.03
N SER A 501 8.72 -22.07 -30.82
CA SER A 501 9.39 -23.37 -30.76
C SER A 501 10.05 -23.61 -29.40
N ARG A 502 10.71 -22.61 -28.82
CA ARG A 502 11.29 -22.70 -27.45
C ARG A 502 10.21 -22.97 -26.42
N ILE A 503 9.09 -22.25 -26.46
CA ILE A 503 7.94 -22.42 -25.54
C ILE A 503 7.35 -23.83 -25.68
N GLN A 504 7.21 -24.35 -26.91
CA GLN A 504 6.68 -25.70 -27.17
C GLN A 504 7.61 -26.80 -26.69
N ASN A 505 8.92 -26.62 -26.86
CA ASN A 505 9.92 -27.60 -26.45
C ASN A 505 10.11 -27.63 -24.93
N SER A 506 10.07 -26.49 -24.22
CA SER A 506 10.11 -26.44 -22.78
C SER A 506 8.87 -27.11 -22.15
N SER A 507 7.73 -27.10 -22.84
CA SER A 507 6.53 -27.81 -22.38
C SER A 507 6.58 -29.33 -22.63
N LYS A 508 7.47 -29.82 -23.49
CA LYS A 508 7.66 -31.25 -23.75
C LYS A 508 8.70 -31.90 -22.83
N SER A 509 9.74 -31.17 -22.40
CA SER A 509 10.81 -31.67 -21.56
C SER A 509 10.47 -31.50 -20.07
N GLY A 510 9.92 -32.57 -19.46
CA GLY A 510 9.94 -32.80 -17.98
C GLY A 510 9.30 -31.76 -17.03
N ASN A 511 9.05 -30.54 -17.45
CA ASN A 511 8.48 -29.48 -16.63
C ASN A 511 6.97 -29.66 -16.35
N LYS A 512 6.28 -30.56 -17.06
CA LYS A 512 4.94 -31.02 -16.67
C LYS A 512 4.92 -31.58 -15.24
N GLN A 513 6.00 -32.23 -14.80
CA GLN A 513 6.09 -32.73 -13.43
C GLN A 513 6.35 -31.62 -12.42
N LYS A 514 7.21 -30.64 -12.73
CA LYS A 514 7.44 -29.47 -11.84
C LYS A 514 6.23 -28.53 -11.79
N MET A 515 5.58 -28.29 -12.91
CA MET A 515 4.36 -27.46 -13.00
C MET A 515 3.16 -28.20 -12.40
N SER A 516 3.03 -29.51 -12.63
CA SER A 516 2.05 -30.39 -11.95
C SER A 516 2.37 -30.54 -10.47
N MET A 517 3.63 -30.56 -10.04
CA MET A 517 4.00 -30.48 -8.63
C MET A 517 3.73 -29.10 -8.02
N MET A 518 4.01 -27.98 -8.70
CA MET A 518 3.65 -26.64 -8.23
C MET A 518 2.13 -26.43 -8.23
N MET A 519 1.39 -26.86 -9.25
CA MET A 519 -0.08 -26.84 -9.26
C MET A 519 -0.67 -27.90 -8.32
N ARG A 520 -0.06 -29.09 -8.17
CA ARG A 520 -0.46 -30.08 -7.18
C ARG A 520 -0.02 -29.70 -5.77
N SER A 521 1.09 -29.02 -5.57
CA SER A 521 1.45 -28.42 -4.28
C SER A 521 0.53 -27.23 -3.96
N ALA A 522 0.05 -26.49 -4.95
CA ALA A 522 -1.04 -25.53 -4.77
C ALA A 522 -2.39 -26.20 -4.52
N GLY A 523 -2.64 -27.41 -5.06
CA GLY A 523 -3.94 -28.12 -4.98
C GLY A 523 -4.04 -29.27 -3.96
N LYS A 524 -2.93 -29.73 -3.35
CA LYS A 524 -2.93 -30.92 -2.48
C LYS A 524 -2.43 -30.71 -1.04
N ARG A 525 -2.03 -29.50 -0.66
CA ARG A 525 -1.89 -29.19 0.76
C ARG A 525 -3.25 -28.76 1.29
N GLY A 526 -3.85 -29.51 2.15
CA GLY A 526 -5.20 -29.41 2.70
C GLY A 526 -5.80 -28.02 2.90
N ALA A 527 -6.91 -27.84 3.54
CA ALA A 527 -7.73 -26.61 3.64
C ALA A 527 -7.00 -25.26 3.94
N LEU A 528 -5.69 -25.27 4.20
CA LEU A 528 -4.83 -24.09 4.33
C LEU A 528 -4.25 -23.60 2.99
N ASN A 529 -4.49 -24.33 1.89
CA ASN A 529 -3.95 -23.98 0.58
C ASN A 529 -4.67 -22.77 -0.01
N GLY A 530 -3.98 -21.66 -0.03
CA GLY A 530 -4.49 -20.40 -0.57
C GLY A 530 -4.63 -19.28 0.47
N VAL A 531 -4.45 -19.58 1.75
CA VAL A 531 -4.45 -18.57 2.81
C VAL A 531 -3.11 -17.85 2.80
N VAL A 532 -3.13 -16.60 2.35
CA VAL A 532 -1.99 -15.69 2.30
C VAL A 532 -2.42 -14.31 2.78
N ARG A 533 -1.48 -13.43 3.07
CA ARG A 533 -1.80 -12.05 3.45
C ARG A 533 -2.59 -11.32 2.36
N ALA A 534 -3.38 -10.33 2.75
CA ALA A 534 -4.14 -9.47 1.84
C ALA A 534 -3.25 -8.86 0.74
N SER A 535 -2.02 -8.45 1.11
CA SER A 535 -1.03 -7.89 0.17
C SER A 535 -0.59 -8.88 -0.92
N GLU A 536 -0.78 -10.18 -0.73
CA GLU A 536 -0.41 -11.24 -1.66
C GLU A 536 -1.59 -11.74 -2.51
N LEU A 537 -2.80 -11.26 -2.25
CA LEU A 537 -3.99 -11.57 -3.02
C LEU A 537 -4.15 -10.64 -4.23
N PRO A 538 -4.85 -11.06 -5.29
CA PRO A 538 -5.22 -10.18 -6.39
C PRO A 538 -5.99 -8.96 -5.89
N SER A 539 -5.78 -7.82 -6.52
CA SER A 539 -6.53 -6.61 -6.19
C SER A 539 -7.06 -5.92 -7.47
N PRO A 540 -8.36 -5.65 -7.53
CA PRO A 540 -9.38 -6.00 -6.52
C PRO A 540 -9.54 -7.51 -6.34
N ALA A 541 -9.94 -7.91 -5.13
CA ALA A 541 -10.21 -9.32 -4.82
C ALA A 541 -11.35 -9.90 -5.67
N PRO A 542 -11.35 -11.20 -5.95
CA PRO A 542 -12.43 -11.84 -6.70
C PRO A 542 -13.79 -11.62 -6.05
N LYS A 543 -14.85 -11.59 -6.88
CA LYS A 543 -16.22 -11.43 -6.43
C LYS A 543 -16.58 -12.52 -5.40
N GLY A 544 -17.14 -12.08 -4.27
CA GLY A 544 -17.51 -12.96 -3.17
C GLY A 544 -16.39 -13.30 -2.18
N HIS A 545 -15.17 -12.85 -2.40
CA HIS A 545 -14.09 -13.00 -1.44
C HIS A 545 -14.29 -12.08 -0.21
N VAL A 546 -13.82 -12.49 0.97
CA VAL A 546 -13.96 -11.71 2.22
C VAL A 546 -13.46 -10.27 2.06
N LEU A 547 -12.32 -10.06 1.42
CA LEU A 547 -11.79 -8.70 1.16
C LEU A 547 -12.81 -7.82 0.41
N GLN A 548 -13.41 -8.34 -0.65
CA GLN A 548 -14.40 -7.60 -1.45
C GLN A 548 -15.68 -7.33 -0.63
N ILE A 549 -16.17 -8.33 0.11
CA ILE A 549 -17.37 -8.21 0.96
C ILE A 549 -17.15 -7.16 2.06
N PHE A 550 -15.94 -7.08 2.61
CA PHE A 550 -15.60 -6.15 3.68
C PHE A 550 -15.16 -4.77 3.21
N GLY A 551 -15.28 -4.46 1.91
CA GLY A 551 -15.10 -3.13 1.37
C GLY A 551 -13.67 -2.79 1.00
N GLN A 552 -12.88 -3.79 0.52
CA GLN A 552 -11.59 -3.51 -0.10
C GLN A 552 -11.75 -2.51 -1.23
N SER A 553 -10.81 -1.55 -1.30
CA SER A 553 -10.71 -0.63 -2.42
C SER A 553 -10.64 -1.36 -3.76
N ASP A 554 -11.44 -0.92 -4.72
CA ASP A 554 -11.37 -1.39 -6.10
C ASP A 554 -10.23 -0.72 -6.89
N ARG A 555 -9.57 0.27 -6.25
CA ARG A 555 -8.46 1.06 -6.80
C ARG A 555 -8.77 1.77 -8.13
N ASN A 556 -10.05 2.01 -8.39
CA ASN A 556 -10.46 2.87 -9.50
C ASN A 556 -10.29 4.34 -9.13
N LEU A 557 -10.79 4.70 -7.97
CA LEU A 557 -10.72 6.05 -7.41
C LEU A 557 -9.77 6.09 -6.21
N LEU A 558 -9.34 7.27 -5.85
CA LEU A 558 -8.62 7.50 -4.58
C LEU A 558 -9.60 7.25 -3.42
N ASP A 559 -9.09 6.67 -2.34
CA ASP A 559 -9.82 6.44 -1.09
C ASP A 559 -11.17 5.69 -1.27
N SER A 560 -11.26 4.76 -2.23
CA SER A 560 -12.49 4.01 -2.56
C SER A 560 -12.81 2.86 -1.59
N ALA A 561 -11.97 2.60 -0.59
CA ALA A 561 -12.27 1.60 0.45
C ALA A 561 -13.41 2.07 1.35
N THR A 562 -14.33 1.16 1.69
CA THR A 562 -15.42 1.46 2.62
C THR A 562 -15.31 0.67 3.91
N LYS A 563 -15.64 1.34 5.01
CA LYS A 563 -15.77 0.71 6.34
C LYS A 563 -17.22 0.60 6.80
N GLU A 564 -18.16 0.91 5.94
CA GLU A 564 -19.58 0.81 6.26
C GLU A 564 -20.00 -0.66 6.46
N ALA A 565 -20.86 -0.87 7.45
CA ALA A 565 -21.41 -2.19 7.74
C ALA A 565 -22.59 -2.49 6.81
N ASN A 566 -22.67 -3.75 6.35
CA ASN A 566 -23.80 -4.22 5.56
C ASN A 566 -24.20 -5.67 5.92
N ALA A 567 -25.41 -6.07 5.55
CA ALA A 567 -25.95 -7.39 5.85
C ALA A 567 -25.11 -8.53 5.25
N THR A 568 -24.51 -8.33 4.07
CA THR A 568 -23.66 -9.34 3.40
C THR A 568 -22.44 -9.70 4.23
N GLN A 569 -21.86 -8.74 4.95
CA GLN A 569 -20.74 -8.97 5.86
C GLN A 569 -21.15 -9.87 7.02
N VAL A 570 -22.30 -9.58 7.66
CA VAL A 570 -22.85 -10.38 8.76
C VAL A 570 -23.13 -11.82 8.30
N LEU A 571 -23.76 -11.99 7.14
CA LEU A 571 -24.02 -13.32 6.57
C LEU A 571 -22.72 -14.08 6.25
N SER A 572 -21.70 -13.39 5.74
CA SER A 572 -20.39 -13.99 5.46
C SER A 572 -19.69 -14.47 6.74
N MET A 573 -19.86 -13.76 7.85
CA MET A 573 -19.31 -14.13 9.15
C MET A 573 -20.02 -15.33 9.76
N LEU A 574 -21.35 -15.33 9.77
CA LEU A 574 -22.16 -16.35 10.45
C LEU A 574 -22.24 -17.69 9.69
N ASN A 575 -22.40 -17.65 8.37
CA ASN A 575 -22.66 -18.84 7.56
C ASN A 575 -21.80 -18.92 6.28
N GLY A 576 -20.84 -18.01 6.10
CA GLY A 576 -20.08 -17.86 4.87
C GLY A 576 -18.66 -18.42 4.93
N GLN A 577 -17.74 -17.71 4.29
CA GLN A 577 -16.33 -18.09 4.21
C GLN A 577 -15.62 -18.03 5.57
N VAL A 578 -15.97 -17.09 6.42
CA VAL A 578 -15.31 -16.90 7.73
C VAL A 578 -15.56 -18.10 8.61
N GLU A 579 -16.81 -18.54 8.71
CA GLU A 579 -17.19 -19.73 9.45
C GLU A 579 -16.43 -20.97 8.95
N LYS A 580 -16.41 -21.20 7.63
CA LYS A 580 -15.72 -22.35 7.01
C LYS A 580 -14.21 -22.34 7.21
N LEU A 581 -13.56 -21.17 7.14
CA LEU A 581 -12.12 -21.04 7.20
C LEU A 581 -11.58 -21.10 8.64
N VAL A 582 -12.33 -20.60 9.62
CA VAL A 582 -11.88 -20.47 11.01
C VAL A 582 -12.57 -21.47 11.93
N VAL A 583 -13.90 -21.46 11.97
CA VAL A 583 -14.68 -22.20 12.97
C VAL A 583 -14.77 -23.70 12.63
N ALA A 584 -15.18 -24.02 11.40
CA ALA A 584 -15.34 -25.40 10.95
C ALA A 584 -14.01 -26.09 10.58
N ASN A 585 -12.96 -25.30 10.28
CA ASN A 585 -11.67 -25.82 9.88
C ASN A 585 -10.81 -26.24 11.09
N GLN A 586 -10.93 -27.48 11.52
CA GLN A 586 -10.16 -28.05 12.64
C GLN A 586 -8.62 -28.00 12.45
N GLN A 587 -8.14 -27.78 11.21
CA GLN A 587 -6.71 -27.63 10.94
C GLN A 587 -6.23 -26.20 11.17
N ALA A 588 -7.13 -25.22 11.34
CA ALA A 588 -6.79 -23.85 11.65
C ALA A 588 -5.96 -23.78 12.95
N HIS A 589 -5.01 -22.86 12.98
CA HIS A 589 -4.07 -22.71 14.10
C HIS A 589 -4.77 -22.49 15.43
N ILE A 590 -5.88 -21.73 15.42
CA ILE A 590 -6.66 -21.44 16.63
C ILE A 590 -7.16 -22.71 17.35
N HIS A 591 -7.52 -23.76 16.62
CA HIS A 591 -7.91 -25.05 17.23
C HIS A 591 -6.74 -25.80 17.86
N LYS A 592 -5.50 -25.57 17.39
CA LYS A 592 -4.29 -26.19 17.95
C LYS A 592 -3.86 -25.57 19.28
N LEU A 593 -4.28 -24.34 19.54
CA LEU A 593 -4.02 -23.62 20.79
C LEU A 593 -4.83 -24.19 21.96
N SER A 594 -5.81 -25.03 21.65
CA SER A 594 -6.71 -25.65 22.64
C SER A 594 -6.10 -26.90 23.30
N ARG A 595 -4.83 -26.86 23.73
CA ARG A 595 -4.17 -27.93 24.48
C ARG A 595 -4.00 -27.50 25.95
N GLY A 596 -4.18 -28.42 26.89
CA GLY A 596 -4.06 -28.15 28.32
C GLY A 596 -5.39 -28.24 29.07
N SER A 597 -5.45 -27.67 30.27
CA SER A 597 -6.68 -27.62 31.06
C SER A 597 -7.74 -26.74 30.39
N VAL A 598 -9.03 -26.98 30.72
CA VAL A 598 -10.14 -26.17 30.16
C VAL A 598 -9.91 -24.66 30.37
N PRO A 599 -9.49 -24.17 31.56
CA PRO A 599 -9.20 -22.76 31.73
C PRO A 599 -8.07 -22.24 30.83
N ASP A 600 -7.01 -23.01 30.62
CA ASP A 600 -5.87 -22.60 29.79
C ASP A 600 -6.27 -22.51 28.31
N ARG A 601 -7.07 -23.46 27.86
CA ARG A 601 -7.65 -23.45 26.51
C ARG A 601 -8.53 -22.20 26.27
N ILE A 602 -9.39 -21.84 27.24
CA ILE A 602 -10.22 -20.63 27.16
C ILE A 602 -9.33 -19.39 27.12
N ARG A 603 -8.33 -19.29 28.00
CA ARG A 603 -7.38 -18.15 27.98
C ARG A 603 -6.67 -18.02 26.64
N ALA A 604 -6.21 -19.14 26.07
CA ALA A 604 -5.56 -19.14 24.76
C ALA A 604 -6.45 -18.63 23.64
N LEU A 605 -7.76 -18.97 23.64
CA LEU A 605 -8.74 -18.47 22.68
C LEU A 605 -8.93 -16.94 22.83
N PHE A 606 -9.08 -16.44 24.06
CA PHE A 606 -9.20 -14.99 24.31
C PHE A 606 -7.95 -14.22 23.92
N PHE A 607 -6.77 -14.72 24.28
CA PHE A 607 -5.49 -14.10 23.83
C PHE A 607 -5.36 -14.08 22.32
N GLY A 608 -5.68 -15.19 21.64
CA GLY A 608 -5.54 -15.29 20.20
C GLY A 608 -6.55 -14.50 19.40
N ILE A 609 -7.75 -14.30 19.91
CA ILE A 609 -8.85 -13.63 19.18
C ILE A 609 -8.99 -12.17 19.63
N LEU A 610 -9.00 -11.91 20.95
CA LEU A 610 -9.29 -10.61 21.54
C LEU A 610 -8.04 -9.90 22.13
N SER A 611 -6.91 -10.59 22.19
CA SER A 611 -5.65 -10.07 22.73
C SER A 611 -5.73 -9.68 24.22
N ARG A 612 -6.59 -10.35 24.99
CA ARG A 612 -6.76 -10.16 26.45
C ARG A 612 -7.15 -11.45 27.16
N SER A 613 -7.09 -11.43 28.49
CA SER A 613 -7.67 -12.50 29.30
C SER A 613 -9.20 -12.40 29.35
N PRO A 614 -9.91 -13.53 29.51
CA PRO A 614 -11.32 -13.51 29.86
C PRO A 614 -11.51 -12.97 31.28
N ASN A 615 -12.58 -12.24 31.52
CA ASN A 615 -12.99 -11.89 32.88
C ASN A 615 -13.66 -13.10 33.58
N GLU A 616 -13.99 -12.96 34.88
CA GLU A 616 -14.55 -14.06 35.66
C GLU A 616 -15.89 -14.57 35.11
N SER A 617 -16.77 -13.67 34.68
CA SER A 617 -18.07 -13.99 34.12
C SER A 617 -17.93 -14.72 32.78
N GLU A 618 -17.04 -14.24 31.91
CA GLU A 618 -16.72 -14.89 30.63
C GLU A 618 -16.11 -16.29 30.88
N MET A 619 -15.16 -16.40 31.80
CA MET A 619 -14.55 -17.70 32.15
C MET A 619 -15.60 -18.69 32.64
N LYS A 620 -16.53 -18.27 33.50
CA LYS A 620 -17.63 -19.11 34.01
C LYS A 620 -18.55 -19.56 32.88
N LEU A 621 -18.97 -18.63 32.02
CA LEU A 621 -19.84 -18.91 30.87
C LEU A 621 -19.18 -19.90 29.91
N MET A 622 -17.91 -19.69 29.54
CA MET A 622 -17.20 -20.55 28.60
C MET A 622 -16.98 -21.95 29.17
N LYS A 623 -16.70 -22.07 30.47
CA LYS A 623 -16.60 -23.37 31.16
C LYS A 623 -17.96 -24.13 31.10
N SER A 624 -19.07 -23.45 31.31
CA SER A 624 -20.39 -24.08 31.25
C SER A 624 -20.72 -24.57 29.84
N GLU A 625 -20.36 -23.79 28.80
CA GLU A 625 -20.56 -24.17 27.40
C GLU A 625 -19.74 -25.42 27.03
N ILE A 626 -18.49 -25.50 27.47
CA ILE A 626 -17.61 -26.65 27.23
C ILE A 626 -18.12 -27.88 27.99
N ALA A 627 -18.59 -27.71 29.25
CA ALA A 627 -19.15 -28.81 30.02
C ALA A 627 -20.41 -29.40 29.38
N ALA A 628 -21.23 -28.56 28.77
CA ALA A 628 -22.46 -28.97 28.10
C ALA A 628 -22.23 -29.61 26.72
N ARG A 629 -21.20 -29.19 25.96
CA ARG A 629 -21.07 -29.51 24.54
C ARG A 629 -19.69 -30.09 24.14
N GLY A 630 -18.77 -30.24 25.07
CA GLY A 630 -17.41 -30.78 24.80
C GLY A 630 -16.68 -29.99 23.72
N GLU A 631 -16.11 -30.68 22.73
CA GLU A 631 -15.36 -30.02 21.63
C GLU A 631 -16.26 -29.11 20.76
N ALA A 632 -17.54 -29.32 20.68
CA ALA A 632 -18.45 -28.39 20.02
C ALA A 632 -18.53 -27.04 20.77
N GLY A 633 -18.42 -27.06 22.10
CA GLY A 633 -18.37 -25.83 22.90
C GLY A 633 -17.21 -24.92 22.53
N TYR A 634 -16.03 -25.49 22.23
CA TYR A 634 -14.89 -24.68 21.76
C TYR A 634 -15.17 -23.99 20.41
N ARG A 635 -15.82 -24.67 19.46
CA ARG A 635 -16.23 -24.06 18.19
C ARG A 635 -17.22 -22.94 18.40
N ASN A 636 -18.18 -23.13 19.31
CA ASN A 636 -19.15 -22.08 19.66
C ASN A 636 -18.47 -20.86 20.27
N ILE A 637 -17.48 -21.07 21.15
CA ILE A 637 -16.67 -19.99 21.74
C ILE A 637 -15.91 -19.24 20.64
N ILE A 638 -15.20 -19.95 19.75
CA ILE A 638 -14.48 -19.31 18.63
C ILE A 638 -15.45 -18.50 17.79
N SER A 639 -16.61 -19.07 17.42
CA SER A 639 -17.64 -18.37 16.66
C SER A 639 -18.14 -17.11 17.37
N ALA A 640 -18.43 -17.19 18.66
CA ALA A 640 -18.88 -16.05 19.45
C ALA A 640 -17.84 -14.93 19.51
N LEU A 641 -16.56 -15.28 19.74
CA LEU A 641 -15.49 -14.31 19.86
C LEU A 641 -15.18 -13.60 18.54
N ILE A 642 -15.09 -14.32 17.40
CA ILE A 642 -14.81 -13.70 16.09
C ILE A 642 -15.98 -12.86 15.55
N ASN A 643 -17.19 -13.10 16.03
CA ASN A 643 -18.38 -12.32 15.68
C ASN A 643 -18.65 -11.17 16.68
N SER A 644 -17.81 -11.02 17.71
CA SER A 644 -17.95 -9.95 18.69
C SER A 644 -17.52 -8.59 18.08
N ARG A 645 -18.11 -7.51 18.61
CA ARG A 645 -17.67 -6.14 18.26
C ARG A 645 -16.20 -5.93 18.58
N GLU A 646 -15.72 -6.50 19.68
CA GLU A 646 -14.34 -6.38 20.11
C GLU A 646 -13.34 -6.96 19.10
N PHE A 647 -13.72 -8.04 18.39
CA PHE A 647 -12.89 -8.58 17.31
C PHE A 647 -12.90 -7.71 16.07
N ILE A 648 -14.06 -7.17 15.68
CA ILE A 648 -14.27 -6.51 14.38
C ILE A 648 -13.73 -5.08 14.37
N PHE A 649 -13.66 -4.42 15.53
CA PHE A 649 -13.30 -3.02 15.62
C PHE A 649 -11.84 -2.82 16.08
N VAL A 650 -11.26 -1.71 15.62
CA VAL A 650 -9.97 -1.18 16.10
C VAL A 650 -10.28 -0.27 17.26
N PRO A 651 -9.81 -0.61 18.46
CA PRO A 651 -10.07 0.17 19.65
C PRO A 651 -9.30 1.49 19.69
#